data_d8449ba36128f190960c1d75a9956a3a
#
_entry.id   d8449ba36128f190960c1d75a9956a3a
#
_cell.length_a   1.000
_cell.length_b   1.000
_cell.length_c   1.000
_cell.angle_alpha   90.00
_cell.angle_beta   90.00
_cell.angle_gamma   90.00
#
_symmetry.space_group_name_H-M   'P 1'
#
loop_
_entity.id
_entity.type
_entity.pdbx_description
1 polymer ?
#
loop_
_entity_poly.entity_id
_entity_poly.type
_entity_poly.pdbx_seq_one_letter_code
_entity_poly.pdbx_strand_id
1 'polypeptide(L)'
;MKKRIVSTLLALCMLLCLMPTAAFAEESTETPPVCSCETACTAESMNTDCLVCGAEGALPENCAKCAQPAEGAAVQPEGESSDPQPEIALTALSGAGETPAASGEVTDVSTADELTKAIADSAVKTVRLAGNISISSSLTVTRTVTLDLNGHVLQMTGNDRDPVIEVKKDSNGVGIGNLTLTDSAPNTAHKFTPNADGLWVLDEENGTKTVNGGVITGSKEMGIWVDGVHDPTLTQKPAEAYCAHLIMTGGNIVGCAAATGGGVFAGFYAYFTMTGGSIRGCVAKAGGGVCLTNSASFVMGGSALIADCISTDGGSCGGGGIGADLHALVALSGNAVIQNCTAQHGGGVYLNGATLTMSGNASVTGCNSIAGGGVYVRGNVTENDPPVFTMEDSSSITDCTALNGGGIFVSTSGGKVSLSGSAKIKNCRAVEKVKLDFPHVTGGGVHVSSGSFEMSGGSIESCTAVNGGDSVFVCTGGNGKFTMTGGTVDGSITMPYTVGNEPVYMDGLGTAVSPYQISTADQLKLFRDIVNGTGGQTPNRGACAVLTANIDLENEAWTPIGNYTEENQIYYEGTFDGGGHTISGLNVTGSFRCASLFGAVKGGTIKNLTVAGNVSHNRYIGLNCHVGGIVGGALDAATIENCSNNCSVTGSSSDYIGGIAGSN
;
A
#
# COMPACT_ATOMS: atom_id res chain seq x y z
N MET A 1 16.29 15.01 -34.42
CA MET A 1 16.17 13.55 -34.43
C MET A 1 16.01 12.93 -33.02
N LYS A 2 16.62 13.45 -31.95
CA LYS A 2 16.48 12.87 -30.58
C LYS A 2 15.08 13.00 -29.95
N LYS A 3 14.28 14.01 -30.26
CA LYS A 3 12.91 14.19 -29.72
C LYS A 3 11.86 13.23 -30.30
N ARG A 4 12.09 12.65 -31.47
CA ARG A 4 11.15 11.69 -32.08
C ARG A 4 11.34 10.24 -31.58
N ILE A 5 12.53 9.90 -31.08
CA ILE A 5 12.83 8.55 -30.55
C ILE A 5 12.21 8.36 -29.17
N VAL A 6 12.23 9.39 -28.32
CA VAL A 6 11.62 9.33 -26.97
C VAL A 6 10.09 9.24 -27.06
N SER A 7 9.46 9.97 -28.00
CA SER A 7 8.01 9.92 -28.21
C SER A 7 7.55 8.56 -28.73
N THR A 8 8.34 7.89 -29.56
CA THR A 8 8.00 6.56 -30.10
C THR A 8 8.17 5.43 -29.08
N LEU A 9 9.15 5.54 -28.17
CA LEU A 9 9.31 4.60 -27.05
C LEU A 9 8.19 4.73 -26.00
N LEU A 10 7.75 5.97 -25.68
CA LEU A 10 6.64 6.19 -24.77
C LEU A 10 5.31 5.68 -25.34
N ALA A 11 5.07 5.91 -26.65
CA ALA A 11 3.88 5.38 -27.34
C ALA A 11 3.88 3.85 -27.43
N LEU A 12 5.04 3.21 -27.54
CA LEU A 12 5.17 1.76 -27.56
C LEU A 12 4.91 1.14 -26.16
N CYS A 13 5.34 1.78 -25.09
CA CYS A 13 5.02 1.37 -23.72
C CYS A 13 3.52 1.51 -23.40
N MET A 14 2.84 2.54 -23.92
CA MET A 14 1.39 2.70 -23.72
C MET A 14 0.56 1.72 -24.56
N LEU A 15 1.02 1.32 -25.74
CA LEU A 15 0.32 0.32 -26.58
C LEU A 15 0.45 -1.10 -26.00
N LEU A 16 1.52 -1.42 -25.29
CA LEU A 16 1.70 -2.72 -24.62
C LEU A 16 0.83 -2.89 -23.37
N CYS A 17 0.32 -1.79 -22.80
CA CYS A 17 -0.62 -1.83 -21.66
C CYS A 17 -2.09 -1.91 -22.07
N LEU A 18 -2.43 -1.87 -23.37
CA LEU A 18 -3.80 -1.80 -23.87
C LEU A 18 -4.23 -3.00 -24.73
N MET A 19 -3.46 -4.09 -24.77
CA MET A 19 -3.90 -5.29 -25.45
C MET A 19 -4.69 -6.21 -24.51
N PRO A 20 -5.97 -6.50 -24.77
CA PRO A 20 -6.69 -7.54 -24.05
C PRO A 20 -6.12 -8.89 -24.48
N THR A 21 -5.61 -9.66 -23.53
CA THR A 21 -5.29 -11.07 -23.72
C THR A 21 -6.59 -11.86 -23.82
N ALA A 22 -7.13 -11.95 -25.01
CA ALA A 22 -8.15 -12.93 -25.37
C ALA A 22 -7.56 -13.84 -26.42
N ALA A 23 -7.07 -14.99 -26.00
CA ALA A 23 -6.93 -16.15 -26.88
C ALA A 23 -6.79 -17.45 -26.08
N PHE A 24 -7.85 -18.25 -26.14
CA PHE A 24 -7.90 -19.70 -26.04
C PHE A 24 -7.48 -20.38 -24.73
N ALA A 25 -8.47 -20.63 -23.88
CA ALA A 25 -8.59 -21.88 -23.15
C ALA A 25 -9.99 -22.43 -23.45
N GLU A 26 -10.08 -23.59 -24.06
CA GLU A 26 -11.30 -24.38 -24.15
C GLU A 26 -11.74 -24.72 -22.72
N GLU A 27 -12.91 -24.26 -22.30
CA GLU A 27 -13.57 -24.62 -21.07
C GLU A 27 -13.97 -26.10 -21.15
N SER A 28 -13.21 -26.97 -20.48
CA SER A 28 -13.74 -28.28 -20.11
C SER A 28 -14.64 -28.09 -18.89
N THR A 29 -15.94 -28.25 -19.07
CA THR A 29 -16.96 -28.25 -18.01
C THR A 29 -16.92 -29.56 -17.20
N GLU A 30 -15.81 -29.90 -16.59
CA GLU A 30 -15.77 -30.95 -15.59
C GLU A 30 -15.78 -30.33 -14.20
N THR A 31 -16.84 -30.60 -13.45
CA THR A 31 -16.91 -30.28 -12.02
C THR A 31 -15.74 -30.97 -11.30
N PRO A 32 -15.00 -30.28 -10.41
CA PRO A 32 -13.91 -30.90 -9.70
C PRO A 32 -14.41 -32.15 -8.92
N PRO A 33 -13.61 -33.22 -8.85
CA PRO A 33 -14.03 -34.46 -8.18
C PRO A 33 -14.30 -34.20 -6.69
N VAL A 34 -15.42 -34.72 -6.18
CA VAL A 34 -15.82 -34.61 -4.78
C VAL A 34 -15.44 -35.90 -4.06
N CYS A 35 -14.91 -35.77 -2.84
CA CYS A 35 -14.56 -36.94 -2.00
C CYS A 35 -15.79 -37.80 -1.69
N SER A 36 -15.71 -39.10 -1.99
CA SER A 36 -16.78 -40.09 -1.82
C SER A 36 -16.56 -41.04 -0.64
N CYS A 37 -15.62 -40.73 0.26
CA CYS A 37 -15.33 -41.59 1.41
C CYS A 37 -16.49 -41.63 2.43
N GLU A 38 -16.86 -42.83 2.88
CA GLU A 38 -17.86 -43.03 3.95
C GLU A 38 -17.26 -42.86 5.36
N THR A 39 -15.95 -43.11 5.50
CA THR A 39 -15.19 -42.98 6.75
C THR A 39 -13.94 -42.14 6.53
N ALA A 40 -13.40 -41.56 7.61
CA ALA A 40 -12.18 -40.78 7.58
C ALA A 40 -10.97 -41.63 7.13
N CYS A 41 -10.14 -41.10 6.23
CA CYS A 41 -8.87 -41.69 5.81
C CYS A 41 -7.77 -41.41 6.81
N THR A 42 -6.84 -42.35 7.02
CA THR A 42 -5.62 -42.15 7.79
C THR A 42 -4.39 -42.30 6.92
N ALA A 43 -3.22 -41.87 7.39
CA ALA A 43 -1.96 -42.02 6.63
C ALA A 43 -1.63 -43.48 6.27
N GLU A 44 -2.15 -44.45 7.04
CA GLU A 44 -1.93 -45.88 6.85
C GLU A 44 -3.06 -46.55 6.03
N SER A 45 -4.19 -45.87 5.84
CA SER A 45 -5.39 -46.41 5.17
C SER A 45 -6.12 -45.30 4.37
N MET A 46 -5.61 -44.98 3.20
CA MET A 46 -6.27 -44.10 2.24
C MET A 46 -7.22 -44.90 1.33
N ASN A 47 -8.41 -44.34 1.07
CA ASN A 47 -9.37 -44.96 0.15
C ASN A 47 -8.90 -44.72 -1.32
N THR A 48 -8.31 -45.77 -1.90
CA THR A 48 -7.78 -45.74 -3.26
C THR A 48 -8.86 -45.67 -4.35
N ASP A 49 -10.12 -46.00 -4.01
CA ASP A 49 -11.24 -45.95 -4.95
C ASP A 49 -11.92 -44.56 -4.99
N CYS A 50 -11.51 -43.63 -4.11
CA CYS A 50 -11.99 -42.27 -4.09
C CYS A 50 -11.14 -41.38 -5.00
N LEU A 51 -11.77 -40.66 -5.94
CA LEU A 51 -11.06 -39.78 -6.90
C LEU A 51 -10.25 -38.67 -6.23
N VAL A 52 -10.56 -38.28 -4.98
CA VAL A 52 -9.82 -37.27 -4.22
C VAL A 52 -8.75 -37.90 -3.34
N CYS A 53 -9.10 -38.94 -2.58
CA CYS A 53 -8.21 -39.54 -1.58
C CYS A 53 -7.28 -40.61 -2.17
N GLY A 54 -7.63 -41.19 -3.32
CA GLY A 54 -6.81 -42.17 -4.05
C GLY A 54 -5.89 -41.54 -5.10
N ALA A 55 -5.89 -40.22 -5.27
CA ALA A 55 -5.00 -39.55 -6.20
C ALA A 55 -3.53 -39.62 -5.75
N GLU A 56 -2.58 -39.67 -6.69
CA GLU A 56 -1.16 -39.72 -6.38
C GLU A 56 -0.75 -38.43 -5.62
N GLY A 57 -0.21 -38.60 -4.39
CA GLY A 57 0.15 -37.48 -3.53
C GLY A 57 -0.98 -36.98 -2.61
N ALA A 58 -2.15 -37.66 -2.56
CA ALA A 58 -3.22 -37.28 -1.64
C ALA A 58 -2.80 -37.52 -0.16
N LEU A 59 -3.20 -36.60 0.71
CA LEU A 59 -2.96 -36.67 2.15
C LEU A 59 -4.28 -36.95 2.90
N PRO A 60 -4.26 -37.50 4.14
CA PRO A 60 -5.47 -37.75 4.93
C PRO A 60 -6.38 -36.53 5.08
N GLU A 61 -5.82 -35.35 5.19
CA GLU A 61 -6.55 -34.07 5.27
C GLU A 61 -7.35 -33.72 3.99
N ASN A 62 -7.07 -34.35 2.86
CA ASN A 62 -7.86 -34.21 1.63
C ASN A 62 -9.20 -34.98 1.72
N CYS A 63 -9.37 -35.86 2.71
CA CYS A 63 -10.61 -36.57 2.94
C CYS A 63 -11.67 -35.68 3.59
N ALA A 64 -12.82 -35.51 2.94
CA ALA A 64 -13.92 -34.67 3.48
C ALA A 64 -14.43 -35.14 4.86
N LYS A 65 -14.19 -36.39 5.27
CA LYS A 65 -14.54 -36.90 6.61
C LYS A 65 -13.51 -36.55 7.68
N CYS A 66 -12.26 -36.33 7.32
CA CYS A 66 -11.23 -35.87 8.25
C CYS A 66 -11.32 -34.35 8.53
N ALA A 67 -11.95 -33.60 7.62
CA ALA A 67 -12.12 -32.14 7.74
C ALA A 67 -13.32 -31.72 8.61
N GLN A 68 -14.09 -32.65 9.20
CA GLN A 68 -15.22 -32.30 10.07
C GLN A 68 -14.78 -32.28 11.55
N PRO A 69 -15.07 -31.19 12.32
CA PRO A 69 -14.87 -31.18 13.77
C PRO A 69 -15.85 -32.15 14.47
N ALA A 70 -15.41 -32.79 15.55
CA ALA A 70 -16.23 -33.62 16.36
C ALA A 70 -17.46 -32.85 16.90
N GLU A 71 -18.67 -33.42 16.74
CA GLU A 71 -19.91 -32.83 17.26
C GLU A 71 -19.85 -32.70 18.80
N GLY A 72 -20.03 -31.49 19.31
CA GLY A 72 -20.26 -31.25 20.72
C GLY A 72 -19.69 -29.94 21.29
N ALA A 73 -20.00 -28.77 20.73
CA ALA A 73 -20.03 -27.52 21.50
C ALA A 73 -20.83 -26.46 20.72
N ALA A 74 -21.81 -25.88 21.39
CA ALA A 74 -22.67 -24.85 20.83
C ALA A 74 -21.86 -23.58 20.48
N VAL A 75 -21.87 -23.19 19.21
CA VAL A 75 -21.19 -22.00 18.71
C VAL A 75 -22.23 -20.94 18.33
N GLN A 76 -22.05 -19.73 18.83
CA GLN A 76 -22.74 -18.54 18.32
C GLN A 76 -22.16 -18.16 16.96
N PRO A 77 -22.92 -17.45 16.09
CA PRO A 77 -22.49 -17.19 14.71
C PRO A 77 -21.38 -16.14 14.68
N GLU A 78 -20.21 -16.55 14.26
CA GLU A 78 -19.11 -15.66 13.92
C GLU A 78 -19.08 -15.40 12.40
N GLY A 79 -18.71 -14.17 12.06
CA GLY A 79 -18.58 -13.69 10.72
C GLY A 79 -17.44 -14.33 9.92
N GLU A 80 -17.47 -14.12 8.64
CA GLU A 80 -16.64 -14.68 7.59
C GLU A 80 -15.14 -14.73 7.91
N SER A 81 -14.61 -15.96 7.82
CA SER A 81 -13.20 -16.28 8.05
C SER A 81 -12.32 -15.78 6.91
N SER A 82 -11.45 -14.84 7.23
CA SER A 82 -10.25 -14.57 6.43
C SER A 82 -9.18 -15.62 6.74
N ASP A 83 -8.56 -16.20 5.71
CA ASP A 83 -7.39 -17.08 5.81
C ASP A 83 -6.32 -16.49 6.73
N PRO A 84 -5.67 -17.30 7.59
CA PRO A 84 -4.59 -16.80 8.42
C PRO A 84 -3.38 -16.51 7.55
N GLN A 85 -3.05 -15.22 7.41
CA GLN A 85 -1.73 -14.78 6.95
C GLN A 85 -0.65 -15.33 7.90
N PRO A 86 0.57 -15.61 7.42
CA PRO A 86 1.66 -15.96 8.32
C PRO A 86 1.92 -14.76 9.24
N GLU A 87 1.43 -14.86 10.47
CA GLU A 87 1.85 -13.97 11.55
C GLU A 87 3.38 -14.12 11.66
N ILE A 88 4.10 -13.05 11.31
CA ILE A 88 5.46 -12.90 11.81
C ILE A 88 5.26 -12.78 13.31
N ALA A 89 5.55 -13.87 14.04
CA ALA A 89 5.41 -13.89 15.48
C ALA A 89 6.36 -12.84 16.08
N LEU A 90 5.87 -11.62 16.26
CA LEU A 90 6.53 -10.58 17.06
C LEU A 90 6.81 -11.04 18.50
N THR A 91 6.22 -12.16 18.92
CA THR A 91 6.41 -12.75 20.24
C THR A 91 7.84 -13.29 20.50
N ALA A 92 8.69 -13.46 19.48
CA ALA A 92 10.09 -13.84 19.69
C ALA A 92 11.00 -12.66 20.09
N LEU A 93 10.52 -11.40 19.97
CA LEU A 93 11.32 -10.20 20.27
C LEU A 93 11.03 -9.56 21.64
N SER A 94 10.01 -10.03 22.38
CA SER A 94 9.77 -9.54 23.76
C SER A 94 10.76 -10.08 24.80
N GLY A 95 11.69 -10.95 24.39
CA GLY A 95 12.76 -11.50 25.23
C GLY A 95 14.12 -10.82 25.08
N ALA A 96 14.28 -9.85 24.16
CA ALA A 96 15.56 -9.16 23.94
C ALA A 96 15.75 -7.91 24.84
N GLY A 97 15.31 -8.00 26.09
CA GLY A 97 15.56 -6.99 27.11
C GLY A 97 16.76 -7.26 28.00
N GLU A 98 17.55 -8.29 27.73
CA GLU A 98 18.82 -8.53 28.40
C GLU A 98 19.95 -8.30 27.39
N THR A 99 20.72 -7.22 27.56
CA THR A 99 22.08 -7.14 27.03
C THR A 99 22.78 -8.40 27.46
N PRO A 100 23.28 -9.27 26.55
CA PRO A 100 24.14 -10.36 26.95
C PRO A 100 25.37 -9.70 27.56
N ALA A 101 25.56 -9.84 28.84
CA ALA A 101 26.86 -9.61 29.47
C ALA A 101 27.83 -10.61 28.81
N ALA A 102 28.53 -10.17 27.76
CA ALA A 102 29.55 -10.94 27.11
C ALA A 102 30.72 -11.09 28.08
N SER A 103 30.71 -12.14 28.90
CA SER A 103 31.85 -12.62 29.64
C SER A 103 32.77 -13.49 28.74
N GLY A 104 32.96 -13.04 27.48
CA GLY A 104 33.88 -13.62 26.52
C GLY A 104 35.08 -12.67 26.33
N GLU A 105 36.26 -13.21 26.08
CA GLU A 105 37.46 -12.44 25.82
C GLU A 105 37.26 -11.49 24.64
N VAL A 106 37.35 -10.18 24.88
CA VAL A 106 37.32 -9.13 23.86
C VAL A 106 38.72 -9.00 23.29
N THR A 107 38.82 -9.09 21.96
CA THR A 107 40.08 -8.91 21.25
C THR A 107 40.12 -7.54 20.61
N ASP A 108 41.00 -6.66 21.08
CA ASP A 108 41.25 -5.35 20.48
C ASP A 108 42.11 -5.49 19.23
N VAL A 109 41.76 -4.80 18.15
CA VAL A 109 42.45 -4.82 16.87
C VAL A 109 42.66 -3.41 16.33
N SER A 110 43.82 -3.15 15.74
CA SER A 110 44.19 -1.82 15.21
C SER A 110 44.62 -1.84 13.74
N THR A 111 44.76 -3.03 13.17
CA THR A 111 45.20 -3.22 11.78
C THR A 111 44.24 -4.15 11.01
N ALA A 112 44.24 -4.05 9.67
CA ALA A 112 43.46 -4.92 8.80
C ALA A 112 43.79 -6.41 8.97
N ASP A 113 45.07 -6.72 9.16
CA ASP A 113 45.53 -8.11 9.35
C ASP A 113 45.07 -8.68 10.69
N GLU A 114 45.14 -7.90 11.78
CA GLU A 114 44.63 -8.29 13.10
C GLU A 114 43.13 -8.50 13.04
N LEU A 115 42.36 -7.57 12.41
CA LEU A 115 40.94 -7.67 12.24
C LEU A 115 40.53 -8.94 11.49
N THR A 116 41.17 -9.21 10.35
CA THR A 116 40.89 -10.39 9.53
C THR A 116 41.16 -11.69 10.30
N LYS A 117 42.29 -11.77 11.03
CA LYS A 117 42.64 -12.93 11.85
C LYS A 117 41.64 -13.12 13.00
N ALA A 118 41.29 -12.05 13.72
CA ALA A 118 40.34 -12.12 14.84
C ALA A 118 38.95 -12.54 14.40
N ILE A 119 38.48 -12.04 13.27
CA ILE A 119 37.17 -12.45 12.70
C ILE A 119 37.18 -13.94 12.32
N ALA A 120 38.27 -14.48 11.81
CA ALA A 120 38.41 -15.88 11.43
C ALA A 120 38.60 -16.84 12.64
N ASP A 121 39.12 -16.35 13.75
CA ASP A 121 39.46 -17.18 14.93
C ASP A 121 38.19 -17.54 15.72
N SER A 122 37.81 -18.81 15.74
CA SER A 122 36.67 -19.34 16.45
C SER A 122 36.69 -19.15 17.98
N ALA A 123 37.88 -18.94 18.58
CA ALA A 123 38.04 -18.67 20.01
C ALA A 123 37.61 -17.23 20.36
N VAL A 124 37.74 -16.28 19.42
CA VAL A 124 37.38 -14.87 19.61
C VAL A 124 35.86 -14.69 19.45
N LYS A 125 35.18 -14.19 20.48
CA LYS A 125 33.74 -13.94 20.44
C LYS A 125 33.42 -12.49 20.09
N THR A 126 34.20 -11.55 20.60
CA THR A 126 34.06 -10.12 20.33
C THR A 126 35.36 -9.54 19.82
N VAL A 127 35.30 -8.92 18.65
CA VAL A 127 36.38 -8.14 18.05
C VAL A 127 36.03 -6.67 18.22
N ARG A 128 36.92 -5.89 18.84
CA ARG A 128 36.70 -4.46 19.06
C ARG A 128 37.78 -3.63 18.36
N LEU A 129 37.35 -2.60 17.65
CA LEU A 129 38.33 -1.69 17.03
C LEU A 129 39.02 -0.83 18.09
N ALA A 130 40.34 -0.76 18.04
CA ALA A 130 41.18 0.10 18.88
C ALA A 130 41.67 1.35 18.13
N GLY A 131 41.29 1.53 16.88
CA GLY A 131 41.58 2.65 16.01
C GLY A 131 40.85 2.55 14.66
N ASN A 132 40.95 3.59 13.86
CA ASN A 132 40.43 3.55 12.50
C ASN A 132 41.18 2.54 11.65
N ILE A 133 40.46 1.67 10.95
CA ILE A 133 41.05 0.61 10.13
C ILE A 133 40.64 0.79 8.67
N SER A 134 41.63 0.80 7.77
CA SER A 134 41.36 0.73 6.32
C SER A 134 41.62 -0.69 5.82
N ILE A 135 40.68 -1.21 5.04
CA ILE A 135 40.79 -2.51 4.38
C ILE A 135 40.74 -2.35 2.87
N SER A 136 41.42 -3.23 2.15
CA SER A 136 41.43 -3.23 0.67
C SER A 136 40.61 -4.34 0.03
N SER A 137 40.09 -5.28 0.81
CA SER A 137 39.26 -6.41 0.42
C SER A 137 38.19 -6.67 1.49
N SER A 138 37.10 -7.34 1.13
CA SER A 138 36.01 -7.67 2.05
C SER A 138 36.46 -8.43 3.28
N LEU A 139 35.88 -8.07 4.41
CA LEU A 139 35.93 -8.83 5.64
C LEU A 139 34.85 -9.94 5.61
N THR A 140 35.26 -11.20 5.49
CA THR A 140 34.32 -12.33 5.38
C THR A 140 34.01 -12.91 6.76
N VAL A 141 32.72 -13.02 7.08
CA VAL A 141 32.16 -13.57 8.31
C VAL A 141 31.40 -14.87 8.00
N THR A 142 31.94 -16.00 8.48
CA THR A 142 31.36 -17.35 8.26
C THR A 142 31.00 -18.06 9.57
N ARG A 143 30.93 -17.32 10.67
CA ARG A 143 30.66 -17.83 12.01
C ARG A 143 29.94 -16.78 12.85
N THR A 144 29.52 -17.13 14.04
CA THR A 144 28.98 -16.18 15.02
C THR A 144 30.11 -15.34 15.62
N VAL A 145 30.03 -14.02 15.47
CA VAL A 145 30.97 -13.04 16.02
C VAL A 145 30.33 -11.69 16.23
N THR A 146 30.77 -10.97 17.26
CA THR A 146 30.41 -9.57 17.48
C THR A 146 31.56 -8.68 17.00
N LEU A 147 31.24 -7.66 16.20
CA LEU A 147 32.17 -6.58 15.84
C LEU A 147 31.73 -5.30 16.55
N ASP A 148 32.56 -4.82 17.47
CA ASP A 148 32.35 -3.56 18.16
C ASP A 148 33.19 -2.49 17.47
N LEU A 149 32.54 -1.52 16.86
CA LEU A 149 33.21 -0.40 16.18
C LEU A 149 33.90 0.56 17.16
N ASN A 150 33.43 0.61 18.41
CA ASN A 150 34.04 1.40 19.49
C ASN A 150 34.35 2.87 19.07
N GLY A 151 33.45 3.50 18.36
CA GLY A 151 33.59 4.86 17.87
C GLY A 151 34.58 5.06 16.71
N HIS A 152 35.12 3.97 16.13
CA HIS A 152 36.11 4.05 15.08
C HIS A 152 35.53 3.79 13.68
N VAL A 153 36.32 4.14 12.67
CA VAL A 153 35.99 3.97 11.26
C VAL A 153 36.58 2.70 10.69
N LEU A 154 35.75 1.84 10.13
CA LEU A 154 36.14 0.75 9.23
C LEU A 154 35.90 1.19 7.80
N GLN A 155 36.97 1.50 7.05
CA GLN A 155 36.88 2.07 5.71
C GLN A 155 37.38 1.11 4.63
N MET A 156 36.59 0.86 3.61
CA MET A 156 37.06 0.24 2.37
C MET A 156 37.80 1.27 1.51
N THR A 157 39.05 0.96 1.16
CA THR A 157 39.91 1.81 0.31
C THR A 157 40.30 1.13 -1.00
N GLY A 158 39.96 -0.14 -1.18
CA GLY A 158 40.14 -0.88 -2.43
C GLY A 158 39.33 -0.31 -3.59
N ASN A 159 39.79 -0.60 -4.80
CA ASN A 159 39.05 -0.26 -6.02
C ASN A 159 38.09 -1.37 -6.45
N ASP A 160 38.06 -2.48 -5.74
CA ASP A 160 37.28 -3.66 -6.06
C ASP A 160 35.81 -3.45 -5.75
N ARG A 161 34.97 -4.14 -6.52
CA ARG A 161 33.52 -4.14 -6.35
C ARG A 161 33.11 -5.13 -5.27
N ASP A 162 33.69 -4.97 -4.07
CA ASP A 162 33.44 -5.83 -2.93
C ASP A 162 32.71 -5.09 -1.81
N PRO A 163 31.81 -5.76 -1.05
CA PRO A 163 31.22 -5.18 0.17
C PRO A 163 32.33 -4.94 1.21
N VAL A 164 32.10 -4.02 2.15
CA VAL A 164 33.02 -3.89 3.29
C VAL A 164 33.03 -5.18 4.11
N ILE A 165 31.83 -5.73 4.37
CA ILE A 165 31.67 -7.00 5.11
C ILE A 165 30.75 -7.93 4.31
N GLU A 166 31.15 -9.21 4.22
CA GLU A 166 30.36 -10.28 3.65
C GLU A 166 30.02 -11.31 4.72
N VAL A 167 28.71 -11.48 5.01
CA VAL A 167 28.22 -12.46 6.00
C VAL A 167 27.57 -13.60 5.24
N LYS A 168 28.18 -14.78 5.29
CA LYS A 168 27.80 -15.93 4.47
C LYS A 168 28.08 -17.28 5.12
N LYS A 169 27.65 -18.36 4.46
CA LYS A 169 28.15 -19.72 4.77
C LYS A 169 29.62 -19.88 4.42
N ASP A 170 30.33 -20.74 5.17
CA ASP A 170 31.64 -21.17 4.77
C ASP A 170 31.61 -22.08 3.53
N SER A 171 32.78 -22.27 2.89
CA SER A 171 32.89 -23.10 1.68
C SER A 171 32.55 -24.57 1.90
N ASN A 172 32.53 -25.04 3.15
CA ASN A 172 32.20 -26.41 3.54
C ASN A 172 30.72 -26.55 3.94
N GLY A 173 29.95 -25.44 3.98
CA GLY A 173 28.55 -25.40 4.34
C GLY A 173 28.20 -25.69 5.80
N VAL A 174 29.22 -25.73 6.67
CA VAL A 174 29.09 -26.04 8.10
C VAL A 174 29.05 -24.78 8.94
N GLY A 175 29.91 -23.80 8.66
CA GLY A 175 29.92 -22.49 9.33
C GLY A 175 28.86 -21.57 8.73
N ILE A 176 28.08 -20.91 9.57
CA ILE A 176 27.07 -19.95 9.17
C ILE A 176 27.43 -18.59 9.75
N GLY A 177 27.55 -17.59 8.88
CA GLY A 177 27.81 -16.22 9.26
C GLY A 177 26.66 -15.66 10.13
N ASN A 178 26.99 -15.24 11.32
CA ASN A 178 26.09 -14.51 12.22
C ASN A 178 26.88 -13.34 12.82
N LEU A 179 26.70 -12.17 12.22
CA LEU A 179 27.42 -10.95 12.65
C LEU A 179 26.51 -10.10 13.53
N THR A 180 26.98 -9.84 14.75
CA THR A 180 26.41 -8.73 15.55
C THR A 180 27.31 -7.51 15.40
N LEU A 181 26.74 -6.41 14.86
CA LEU A 181 27.40 -5.11 14.79
C LEU A 181 26.96 -4.26 15.97
N THR A 182 27.88 -3.75 16.73
CA THR A 182 27.64 -2.87 17.89
C THR A 182 28.64 -1.72 17.94
N ASP A 183 28.44 -0.79 18.86
CA ASP A 183 29.32 0.36 19.06
C ASP A 183 29.34 0.78 20.53
N SER A 184 30.43 0.51 21.21
CA SER A 184 30.61 0.84 22.63
C SER A 184 30.98 2.30 22.89
N ALA A 185 31.33 3.08 21.85
CA ALA A 185 31.61 4.51 21.94
C ALA A 185 30.73 5.37 21.00
N PRO A 186 29.40 5.37 21.21
CA PRO A 186 28.44 5.93 20.26
C PRO A 186 28.45 7.47 20.15
N ASN A 187 29.25 8.15 20.92
CA ASN A 187 29.34 9.62 20.92
C ASN A 187 30.53 10.17 20.12
N THR A 188 31.40 9.32 19.57
CA THR A 188 32.49 9.76 18.68
C THR A 188 31.93 10.34 17.41
N ALA A 189 32.26 11.56 17.06
CA ALA A 189 31.70 12.25 15.90
C ALA A 189 32.60 12.05 14.67
N HIS A 190 31.97 11.68 13.54
CA HIS A 190 32.59 11.61 12.23
C HIS A 190 31.87 12.52 11.25
N LYS A 191 32.62 13.17 10.35
CA LYS A 191 32.09 14.14 9.42
C LYS A 191 32.10 13.65 8.00
N PHE A 192 31.07 14.02 7.25
CA PHE A 192 30.85 13.61 5.87
C PHE A 192 30.45 14.78 5.01
N THR A 193 30.81 14.74 3.73
CA THR A 193 30.33 15.67 2.71
C THR A 193 29.56 14.91 1.63
N PRO A 194 28.27 15.25 1.36
CA PRO A 194 27.54 14.71 0.22
C PRO A 194 28.21 15.11 -1.10
N ASN A 195 28.44 14.17 -2.01
CA ASN A 195 28.90 14.47 -3.37
C ASN A 195 27.70 14.86 -4.28
N ALA A 196 27.94 15.08 -5.56
CA ALA A 196 26.92 15.49 -6.54
C ALA A 196 25.81 14.43 -6.71
N ASP A 197 26.08 13.15 -6.47
CA ASP A 197 25.10 12.06 -6.57
C ASP A 197 24.35 11.84 -5.24
N GLY A 198 24.69 12.60 -4.19
CA GLY A 198 24.11 12.50 -2.87
C GLY A 198 24.78 11.45 -1.98
N LEU A 199 25.84 10.76 -2.44
CA LEU A 199 26.64 9.84 -1.64
C LEU A 199 27.45 10.61 -0.58
N TRP A 200 27.38 10.17 0.68
CA TRP A 200 28.15 10.79 1.75
C TRP A 200 29.58 10.26 1.77
N VAL A 201 30.55 11.12 1.60
CA VAL A 201 31.99 10.78 1.60
C VAL A 201 32.59 11.25 2.91
N LEU A 202 33.38 10.39 3.57
CA LEU A 202 34.08 10.73 4.80
C LEU A 202 35.02 11.94 4.58
N ASP A 203 34.84 12.98 5.36
CA ASP A 203 35.57 14.24 5.31
C ASP A 203 35.66 14.85 6.71
N GLU A 204 36.59 14.33 7.51
CA GLU A 204 36.72 14.70 8.91
C GLU A 204 37.07 16.17 9.13
N GLU A 205 37.65 16.83 8.14
CA GLU A 205 38.08 18.23 8.27
C GLU A 205 36.93 19.20 7.90
N ASN A 206 36.28 18.99 6.75
CA ASN A 206 35.34 19.96 6.14
C ASN A 206 33.91 19.44 6.04
N GLY A 207 33.63 18.24 6.52
CA GLY A 207 32.31 17.60 6.39
C GLY A 207 31.19 18.42 7.02
N THR A 208 30.08 18.51 6.30
CA THR A 208 28.87 19.28 6.70
C THR A 208 27.80 18.43 7.37
N LYS A 209 27.93 17.09 7.28
CA LYS A 209 27.06 16.11 7.94
C LYS A 209 27.83 15.41 9.06
N THR A 210 27.21 15.27 10.21
CA THR A 210 27.81 14.59 11.36
C THR A 210 27.08 13.29 11.64
N VAL A 211 27.84 12.23 11.88
CA VAL A 211 27.37 10.91 12.36
C VAL A 211 28.11 10.59 13.63
N ASN A 212 27.38 10.24 14.67
CA ASN A 212 27.96 9.87 15.97
C ASN A 212 28.04 8.35 16.08
N GLY A 213 29.14 7.86 16.64
CA GLY A 213 29.44 6.44 16.80
C GLY A 213 30.33 5.90 15.69
N GLY A 214 30.78 4.66 15.84
CA GLY A 214 31.64 3.97 14.89
C GLY A 214 30.97 3.78 13.52
N VAL A 215 31.76 3.77 12.46
CA VAL A 215 31.29 3.84 11.09
C VAL A 215 31.91 2.79 10.18
N ILE A 216 31.10 2.14 9.35
CA ILE A 216 31.48 1.36 8.17
C ILE A 216 31.22 2.22 6.93
N THR A 217 32.24 2.40 6.05
CA THR A 217 32.14 3.32 4.91
C THR A 217 33.05 2.97 3.74
N GLY A 218 32.90 3.67 2.63
CA GLY A 218 33.86 3.76 1.52
C GLY A 218 33.72 2.68 0.44
N SER A 219 32.79 1.73 0.56
CA SER A 219 32.57 0.74 -0.50
C SER A 219 31.93 1.35 -1.74
N LYS A 220 32.32 0.84 -2.92
CA LYS A 220 31.70 1.11 -4.22
C LYS A 220 30.72 0.02 -4.66
N GLU A 221 30.52 -0.99 -3.82
CA GLU A 221 29.47 -1.99 -3.95
C GLU A 221 28.44 -1.79 -2.81
N MET A 222 28.57 -2.43 -1.67
CA MET A 222 27.64 -2.25 -0.54
C MET A 222 28.40 -2.20 0.78
N GLY A 223 27.77 -1.65 1.81
CA GLY A 223 28.37 -1.70 3.15
C GLY A 223 28.47 -3.15 3.64
N ILE A 224 27.35 -3.85 3.72
CA ILE A 224 27.30 -5.25 4.16
C ILE A 224 26.44 -6.07 3.20
N TRP A 225 27.00 -7.22 2.78
CA TRP A 225 26.27 -8.26 2.07
C TRP A 225 25.93 -9.41 3.02
N VAL A 226 24.65 -9.73 3.16
CA VAL A 226 24.16 -10.89 3.90
C VAL A 226 23.70 -11.94 2.90
N ASP A 227 24.54 -12.91 2.62
CA ASP A 227 24.31 -13.95 1.64
C ASP A 227 23.70 -15.18 2.33
N GLY A 228 22.44 -15.41 2.09
CA GLY A 228 21.69 -16.51 2.70
C GLY A 228 21.93 -17.87 2.04
N VAL A 229 20.87 -18.65 1.91
CA VAL A 229 20.93 -20.01 1.36
C VAL A 229 20.67 -20.02 -0.14
N HIS A 230 21.68 -20.18 -0.94
CA HIS A 230 21.61 -20.24 -2.41
C HIS A 230 21.41 -21.69 -2.88
N ASP A 231 20.23 -22.27 -2.64
CA ASP A 231 19.90 -23.61 -3.11
C ASP A 231 18.62 -23.58 -3.95
N PRO A 232 18.73 -23.67 -5.29
CA PRO A 232 17.56 -23.62 -6.18
C PRO A 232 16.68 -24.87 -6.10
N THR A 233 17.09 -25.88 -5.35
CA THR A 233 16.32 -27.13 -5.15
C THR A 233 15.42 -27.07 -3.91
N LEU A 234 15.57 -26.04 -3.09
CA LEU A 234 14.72 -25.88 -1.92
C LEU A 234 13.26 -25.58 -2.33
N THR A 235 12.38 -26.51 -1.96
CA THR A 235 10.93 -26.36 -2.13
C THR A 235 10.25 -25.73 -0.91
N GLN A 236 10.99 -25.54 0.18
CA GLN A 236 10.50 -24.94 1.43
C GLN A 236 11.54 -23.97 2.01
N LYS A 237 11.06 -22.98 2.76
CA LYS A 237 11.94 -22.05 3.50
C LYS A 237 12.85 -22.84 4.45
N PRO A 238 14.19 -22.64 4.39
CA PRO A 238 15.09 -23.29 5.32
C PRO A 238 14.84 -22.80 6.75
N ALA A 239 15.14 -23.66 7.74
CA ALA A 239 15.08 -23.20 9.13
C ALA A 239 16.05 -22.04 9.36
N GLU A 240 15.65 -21.05 10.14
CA GLU A 240 16.41 -19.82 10.40
C GLU A 240 17.85 -20.08 10.83
N ALA A 241 18.07 -21.09 11.66
CA ALA A 241 19.41 -21.48 12.14
C ALA A 241 20.40 -21.86 11.03
N TYR A 242 19.95 -22.08 9.80
CA TYR A 242 20.79 -22.39 8.64
C TYR A 242 21.01 -21.19 7.70
N CYS A 243 20.49 -20.03 8.06
CA CYS A 243 20.58 -18.81 7.25
C CYS A 243 21.63 -17.86 7.80
N ALA A 244 22.20 -17.01 6.96
CA ALA A 244 23.10 -15.96 7.41
C ALA A 244 22.32 -14.84 8.12
N HIS A 245 22.91 -14.29 9.19
CA HIS A 245 22.30 -13.25 10.01
C HIS A 245 23.20 -12.02 10.15
N LEU A 246 22.59 -10.84 10.01
CA LEU A 246 23.14 -9.57 10.45
C LEU A 246 22.26 -9.02 11.59
N ILE A 247 22.85 -8.75 12.75
CA ILE A 247 22.19 -8.10 13.87
C ILE A 247 22.92 -6.77 14.13
N MET A 248 22.23 -5.66 13.94
CA MET A 248 22.79 -4.32 14.17
C MET A 248 22.12 -3.69 15.39
N THR A 249 22.86 -3.61 16.47
CA THR A 249 22.43 -2.99 17.74
C THR A 249 23.02 -1.60 17.96
N GLY A 250 24.03 -1.23 17.17
CA GLY A 250 24.71 0.06 17.19
C GLY A 250 25.64 0.20 15.99
N GLY A 251 26.40 1.30 15.94
CA GLY A 251 27.26 1.65 14.83
C GLY A 251 26.48 2.15 13.59
N ASN A 252 27.22 2.53 12.58
CA ASN A 252 26.64 3.20 11.42
C ASN A 252 27.21 2.64 10.11
N ILE A 253 26.39 2.52 9.07
CA ILE A 253 26.82 2.26 7.70
C ILE A 253 26.56 3.55 6.92
N VAL A 254 27.62 4.19 6.42
CA VAL A 254 27.53 5.53 5.85
C VAL A 254 28.26 5.62 4.51
N GLY A 255 27.59 6.20 3.51
CA GLY A 255 28.25 6.57 2.27
C GLY A 255 28.81 5.39 1.50
N CYS A 256 28.08 4.30 1.39
CA CYS A 256 28.39 3.19 0.50
C CYS A 256 27.56 3.28 -0.77
N ALA A 257 28.16 2.96 -1.92
CA ALA A 257 27.51 2.96 -3.21
C ALA A 257 27.39 1.54 -3.75
N ALA A 258 26.31 1.21 -4.48
CA ALA A 258 26.12 -0.14 -5.01
C ALA A 258 25.29 -0.18 -6.30
N ALA A 259 25.27 -1.35 -6.93
CA ALA A 259 24.22 -1.68 -7.88
C ALA A 259 22.90 -1.98 -7.13
N THR A 260 22.98 -2.72 -6.00
CA THR A 260 21.85 -3.08 -5.16
C THR A 260 22.22 -3.00 -3.68
N GLY A 261 21.35 -2.41 -2.85
CA GLY A 261 21.55 -2.34 -1.40
C GLY A 261 22.77 -1.52 -0.99
N GLY A 262 22.73 -0.20 -1.20
CA GLY A 262 23.89 0.65 -0.92
C GLY A 262 24.48 0.47 0.48
N GLY A 263 23.64 0.47 1.52
CA GLY A 263 24.06 0.15 2.87
C GLY A 263 24.15 -1.35 3.11
N VAL A 264 23.03 -2.07 2.91
CA VAL A 264 22.92 -3.52 3.14
C VAL A 264 22.19 -4.18 2.00
N PHE A 265 22.74 -5.27 1.49
CA PHE A 265 22.02 -6.22 0.64
C PHE A 265 21.81 -7.53 1.41
N ALA A 266 20.56 -8.01 1.46
CA ALA A 266 20.23 -9.31 2.05
C ALA A 266 19.37 -10.11 1.07
N GLY A 267 19.78 -11.34 0.76
CA GLY A 267 19.12 -12.19 -0.21
C GLY A 267 19.02 -13.65 0.22
N PHE A 268 18.18 -14.42 -0.50
CA PHE A 268 18.13 -15.88 -0.34
C PHE A 268 17.89 -16.35 1.09
N TYR A 269 16.77 -15.94 1.70
CA TYR A 269 16.40 -16.28 3.08
C TYR A 269 17.31 -15.71 4.17
N ALA A 270 18.16 -14.73 3.85
CA ALA A 270 18.97 -14.04 4.86
C ALA A 270 18.11 -13.29 5.86
N TYR A 271 18.62 -13.13 7.08
CA TYR A 271 17.98 -12.37 8.13
C TYR A 271 18.80 -11.12 8.48
N PHE A 272 18.13 -9.99 8.51
CA PHE A 272 18.69 -8.75 9.00
C PHE A 272 17.81 -8.19 10.13
N THR A 273 18.41 -7.95 11.30
CA THR A 273 17.73 -7.30 12.43
C THR A 273 18.49 -6.03 12.79
N MET A 274 17.78 -4.91 12.91
CA MET A 274 18.34 -3.61 13.26
C MET A 274 17.54 -2.99 14.40
N THR A 275 18.11 -2.93 15.60
CA THR A 275 17.45 -2.34 16.78
C THR A 275 18.08 -1.02 17.22
N GLY A 276 19.22 -0.66 16.67
CA GLY A 276 19.93 0.59 16.89
C GLY A 276 20.89 0.90 15.75
N GLY A 277 21.62 1.99 15.85
CA GLY A 277 22.52 2.46 14.83
C GLY A 277 21.83 3.09 13.62
N SER A 278 22.58 3.35 12.54
CA SER A 278 22.00 3.99 11.34
C SER A 278 22.61 3.53 10.02
N ILE A 279 21.82 3.66 8.93
CA ILE A 279 22.25 3.54 7.54
C ILE A 279 21.99 4.90 6.89
N ARG A 280 23.03 5.60 6.43
CA ARG A 280 22.92 6.98 5.96
C ARG A 280 23.69 7.29 4.69
N GLY A 281 23.12 8.17 3.87
CA GLY A 281 23.82 8.75 2.70
C GLY A 281 24.38 7.70 1.74
N CYS A 282 23.75 6.53 1.67
CA CYS A 282 24.10 5.46 0.75
C CYS A 282 23.37 5.65 -0.57
N VAL A 283 23.97 5.28 -1.68
CA VAL A 283 23.42 5.43 -3.03
C VAL A 283 23.50 4.11 -3.78
N ALA A 284 22.38 3.66 -4.34
CA ALA A 284 22.37 2.47 -5.19
C ALA A 284 21.46 2.67 -6.42
N LYS A 285 21.54 1.77 -7.40
CA LYS A 285 20.52 1.73 -8.45
C LYS A 285 19.19 1.21 -7.90
N ALA A 286 19.25 0.23 -6.96
CA ALA A 286 18.11 -0.36 -6.31
C ALA A 286 18.35 -0.53 -4.81
N GLY A 287 17.41 -0.11 -3.95
CA GLY A 287 17.54 -0.16 -2.50
C GLY A 287 18.70 0.72 -1.98
N GLY A 288 18.50 2.04 -1.98
CA GLY A 288 19.58 2.97 -1.59
C GLY A 288 20.19 2.66 -0.22
N GLY A 289 19.36 2.49 0.80
CA GLY A 289 19.78 2.04 2.12
C GLY A 289 19.88 0.52 2.21
N VAL A 290 18.78 -0.19 2.01
CA VAL A 290 18.66 -1.65 2.16
C VAL A 290 17.96 -2.23 0.93
N CYS A 291 18.45 -3.33 0.39
CA CYS A 291 17.75 -4.14 -0.59
C CYS A 291 17.58 -5.57 -0.08
N LEU A 292 16.34 -6.05 -0.16
CA LEU A 292 15.94 -7.38 0.27
C LEU A 292 15.34 -8.14 -0.91
N THR A 293 15.72 -9.40 -1.10
CA THR A 293 15.22 -10.22 -2.19
C THR A 293 15.12 -11.69 -1.81
N ASN A 294 14.36 -12.48 -2.60
CA ASN A 294 14.29 -13.93 -2.43
C ASN A 294 14.01 -14.38 -0.99
N SER A 295 12.87 -13.95 -0.45
CA SER A 295 12.39 -14.31 0.90
C SER A 295 13.31 -13.90 2.05
N ALA A 296 14.18 -12.93 1.86
CA ALA A 296 14.93 -12.34 2.97
C ALA A 296 14.01 -11.64 3.96
N SER A 297 14.40 -11.60 5.22
CA SER A 297 13.62 -11.01 6.30
C SER A 297 14.39 -9.84 6.94
N PHE A 298 13.73 -8.69 7.09
CA PHE A 298 14.28 -7.52 7.77
C PHE A 298 13.36 -7.04 8.88
N VAL A 299 13.88 -7.01 10.09
CA VAL A 299 13.20 -6.46 11.26
C VAL A 299 13.94 -5.20 11.70
N MET A 300 13.26 -4.07 11.70
CA MET A 300 13.80 -2.79 12.14
C MET A 300 12.98 -2.26 13.33
N GLY A 301 13.65 -2.02 14.44
CA GLY A 301 12.97 -1.62 15.68
C GLY A 301 13.83 -0.73 16.56
N GLY A 302 13.45 -0.58 17.83
CA GLY A 302 14.20 0.24 18.78
C GLY A 302 14.34 1.69 18.32
N SER A 303 15.58 2.17 18.21
CA SER A 303 15.94 3.52 17.72
C SER A 303 16.65 3.48 16.36
N ALA A 304 16.48 2.41 15.59
CA ALA A 304 17.12 2.23 14.30
C ALA A 304 16.72 3.31 13.28
N LEU A 305 17.68 3.73 12.46
CA LEU A 305 17.48 4.83 11.51
C LEU A 305 18.03 4.50 10.13
N ILE A 306 17.21 4.68 9.09
CA ILE A 306 17.66 4.75 7.69
C ILE A 306 17.39 6.17 7.18
N ALA A 307 18.42 6.87 6.71
CA ALA A 307 18.26 8.27 6.35
C ALA A 307 19.09 8.71 5.15
N ASP A 308 18.57 9.68 4.40
CA ASP A 308 19.29 10.37 3.31
C ASP A 308 19.86 9.40 2.25
N CYS A 309 19.22 8.24 2.07
CA CYS A 309 19.62 7.23 1.09
C CYS A 309 18.91 7.44 -0.24
N ILE A 310 19.58 7.11 -1.34
CA ILE A 310 19.08 7.37 -2.71
C ILE A 310 19.07 6.09 -3.54
N SER A 311 17.94 5.78 -4.16
CA SER A 311 17.83 4.82 -5.26
C SER A 311 17.69 5.58 -6.59
N THR A 312 18.61 5.32 -7.53
CA THR A 312 18.65 6.06 -8.80
C THR A 312 17.87 5.42 -9.93
N ASP A 313 17.46 4.15 -9.78
CA ASP A 313 16.70 3.39 -10.78
C ASP A 313 15.36 2.95 -10.19
N GLY A 314 14.34 2.84 -11.03
CA GLY A 314 13.02 2.36 -10.65
C GLY A 314 12.82 0.84 -10.80
N GLY A 315 13.91 0.06 -10.80
CA GLY A 315 13.91 -1.39 -11.01
C GLY A 315 13.20 -2.20 -9.92
N SER A 316 13.44 -3.50 -9.87
CA SER A 316 12.70 -4.47 -9.02
C SER A 316 12.84 -4.25 -7.51
N CYS A 317 13.84 -3.51 -7.05
CA CYS A 317 14.09 -3.22 -5.63
C CYS A 317 14.29 -1.70 -5.39
N GLY A 318 13.44 -0.87 -6.02
CA GLY A 318 13.66 0.55 -6.27
C GLY A 318 13.62 1.53 -5.09
N GLY A 319 13.40 1.10 -3.84
CA GLY A 319 13.19 1.99 -2.69
C GLY A 319 14.42 2.81 -2.28
N GLY A 320 14.22 4.09 -1.93
CA GLY A 320 15.30 4.95 -1.46
C GLY A 320 15.85 4.49 -0.11
N GLY A 321 15.00 4.28 0.87
CA GLY A 321 15.35 3.68 2.15
C GLY A 321 15.44 2.17 2.06
N ILE A 322 14.35 1.50 1.72
CA ILE A 322 14.25 0.05 1.63
C ILE A 322 13.62 -0.34 0.30
N GLY A 323 14.28 -1.21 -0.46
CA GLY A 323 13.68 -1.97 -1.55
C GLY A 323 13.46 -3.42 -1.13
N ALA A 324 12.26 -3.95 -1.34
CA ALA A 324 11.90 -5.33 -1.01
C ALA A 324 11.24 -6.01 -2.21
N ASP A 325 11.74 -7.17 -2.58
CA ASP A 325 11.35 -7.91 -3.78
C ASP A 325 11.23 -9.40 -3.48
N LEU A 326 10.47 -10.14 -4.31
CA LEU A 326 10.41 -11.61 -4.30
C LEU A 326 10.17 -12.20 -2.90
N HIS A 327 8.98 -12.00 -2.33
CA HIS A 327 8.52 -12.53 -1.04
C HIS A 327 9.33 -12.06 0.19
N ALA A 328 10.11 -10.98 0.05
CA ALA A 328 10.82 -10.42 1.20
C ALA A 328 9.85 -9.92 2.27
N LEU A 329 10.25 -10.06 3.52
CA LEU A 329 9.46 -9.67 4.69
C LEU A 329 10.12 -8.49 5.39
N VAL A 330 9.39 -7.41 5.58
CA VAL A 330 9.84 -6.20 6.27
C VAL A 330 8.92 -5.90 7.44
N ALA A 331 9.50 -5.77 8.63
CA ALA A 331 8.78 -5.32 9.82
C ALA A 331 9.46 -4.09 10.42
N LEU A 332 8.73 -2.98 10.52
CA LEU A 332 9.16 -1.76 11.19
C LEU A 332 8.37 -1.61 12.48
N SER A 333 9.05 -1.45 13.61
CA SER A 333 8.40 -1.39 14.92
C SER A 333 9.12 -0.45 15.91
N GLY A 334 8.60 -0.30 17.11
CA GLY A 334 9.19 0.56 18.13
C GLY A 334 9.25 2.02 17.67
N ASN A 335 10.42 2.65 17.71
CA ASN A 335 10.68 3.99 17.22
C ASN A 335 11.57 3.98 15.96
N ALA A 336 11.49 2.95 15.14
CA ALA A 336 12.24 2.86 13.89
C ALA A 336 11.86 3.99 12.91
N VAL A 337 12.87 4.60 12.27
CA VAL A 337 12.65 5.76 11.39
C VAL A 337 13.31 5.55 10.03
N ILE A 338 12.54 5.77 8.96
CA ILE A 338 13.04 5.95 7.61
C ILE A 338 12.80 7.40 7.22
N GLN A 339 13.87 8.17 6.91
CA GLN A 339 13.68 9.59 6.63
C GLN A 339 14.50 10.12 5.47
N ASN A 340 13.96 11.15 4.79
CA ASN A 340 14.63 11.93 3.74
C ASN A 340 15.22 11.08 2.60
N CYS A 341 14.69 9.89 2.38
CA CYS A 341 15.16 9.01 1.33
C CYS A 341 14.51 9.38 -0.02
N THR A 342 15.23 9.15 -1.11
CA THR A 342 14.78 9.52 -2.46
C THR A 342 14.88 8.35 -3.42
N ALA A 343 13.85 8.17 -4.27
CA ALA A 343 13.84 7.17 -5.32
C ALA A 343 12.99 7.61 -6.52
N GLN A 344 12.97 6.82 -7.59
CA GLN A 344 11.93 6.97 -8.62
C GLN A 344 10.58 6.47 -8.09
N HIS A 345 10.57 5.34 -7.37
CA HIS A 345 9.39 4.75 -6.76
C HIS A 345 9.68 4.36 -5.30
N GLY A 346 8.74 4.66 -4.39
CA GLY A 346 8.91 4.36 -2.98
C GLY A 346 10.10 5.10 -2.36
N GLY A 347 9.99 6.41 -2.18
CA GLY A 347 11.07 7.20 -1.58
C GLY A 347 11.57 6.60 -0.26
N GLY A 348 10.65 6.24 0.63
CA GLY A 348 10.95 5.47 1.83
C GLY A 348 11.09 3.98 1.55
N VAL A 349 10.00 3.33 1.12
CA VAL A 349 9.93 1.88 0.91
C VAL A 349 9.31 1.53 -0.44
N TYR A 350 9.90 0.58 -1.13
CA TYR A 350 9.36 -0.03 -2.35
C TYR A 350 9.11 -1.52 -2.11
N LEU A 351 7.89 -1.96 -2.42
CA LEU A 351 7.49 -3.36 -2.32
C LEU A 351 7.16 -3.91 -3.71
N ASN A 352 7.77 -5.02 -4.11
CA ASN A 352 7.49 -5.75 -5.33
C ASN A 352 7.24 -7.23 -5.04
N GLY A 353 5.99 -7.62 -4.78
CA GLY A 353 5.68 -8.96 -4.30
C GLY A 353 6.27 -9.24 -2.91
N ALA A 354 6.26 -8.26 -2.03
CA ALA A 354 6.84 -8.33 -0.69
C ALA A 354 5.84 -7.85 0.36
N THR A 355 6.07 -8.18 1.62
CA THR A 355 5.22 -7.79 2.75
C THR A 355 5.91 -6.74 3.62
N LEU A 356 5.16 -5.69 3.99
CA LEU A 356 5.57 -4.67 4.97
C LEU A 356 4.55 -4.59 6.10
N THR A 357 5.03 -4.63 7.33
CA THR A 357 4.24 -4.28 8.51
C THR A 357 4.89 -3.11 9.23
N MET A 358 4.12 -2.08 9.54
CA MET A 358 4.53 -0.95 10.38
C MET A 358 3.68 -0.92 11.64
N SER A 359 4.32 -1.00 12.81
CA SER A 359 3.66 -1.01 14.12
C SER A 359 4.38 -0.13 15.15
N GLY A 360 3.84 -0.03 16.36
CA GLY A 360 4.38 0.84 17.40
C GLY A 360 4.38 2.30 16.97
N ASN A 361 5.53 2.98 17.10
CA ASN A 361 5.75 4.36 16.64
C ASN A 361 6.64 4.43 15.39
N ALA A 362 6.75 3.35 14.65
CA ALA A 362 7.58 3.32 13.44
C ALA A 362 7.13 4.39 12.44
N SER A 363 8.09 5.06 11.80
CA SER A 363 7.77 6.18 10.92
C SER A 363 8.56 6.20 9.61
N VAL A 364 7.88 6.64 8.55
CA VAL A 364 8.47 7.01 7.26
C VAL A 364 8.20 8.49 7.05
N THR A 365 9.24 9.33 6.98
CA THR A 365 9.06 10.78 6.96
C THR A 365 9.97 11.51 5.97
N GLY A 366 9.44 12.59 5.37
CA GLY A 366 10.22 13.47 4.49
C GLY A 366 10.77 12.80 3.22
N CYS A 367 10.28 11.62 2.87
CA CYS A 367 10.75 10.86 1.71
C CYS A 367 10.16 11.38 0.40
N ASN A 368 10.90 11.18 -0.70
CA ASN A 368 10.60 11.80 -1.98
C ASN A 368 10.71 10.83 -3.16
N SER A 369 9.71 10.84 -4.07
CA SER A 369 9.72 9.99 -5.26
C SER A 369 8.90 10.56 -6.42
N ILE A 370 8.78 9.82 -7.52
CA ILE A 370 7.78 10.08 -8.57
C ILE A 370 6.44 9.45 -8.15
N ALA A 371 6.44 8.23 -7.57
CA ALA A 371 5.24 7.58 -7.10
C ALA A 371 5.48 6.90 -5.75
N GLY A 372 4.55 7.10 -4.80
CA GLY A 372 4.66 6.62 -3.43
C GLY A 372 5.83 7.28 -2.70
N GLY A 373 5.68 8.57 -2.32
CA GLY A 373 6.75 9.31 -1.61
C GLY A 373 7.22 8.58 -0.37
N GLY A 374 6.28 8.12 0.45
CA GLY A 374 6.56 7.22 1.57
C GLY A 374 6.73 5.78 1.11
N VAL A 375 5.65 5.17 0.61
CA VAL A 375 5.60 3.74 0.25
C VAL A 375 5.01 3.53 -1.14
N TYR A 376 5.67 2.71 -1.94
CA TYR A 376 5.16 2.24 -3.24
C TYR A 376 4.89 0.73 -3.17
N VAL A 377 3.66 0.34 -3.48
CA VAL A 377 3.20 -1.04 -3.43
C VAL A 377 2.96 -1.56 -4.84
N ARG A 378 3.78 -2.50 -5.28
CA ARG A 378 3.70 -3.14 -6.59
C ARG A 378 3.72 -4.66 -6.43
N GLY A 379 2.82 -5.36 -7.14
CA GLY A 379 2.84 -6.81 -7.24
C GLY A 379 3.79 -7.29 -8.33
N ASN A 380 4.37 -8.45 -8.13
CA ASN A 380 5.06 -9.14 -9.18
C ASN A 380 4.02 -9.80 -10.10
N VAL A 381 3.97 -9.36 -11.37
CA VAL A 381 2.99 -9.86 -12.35
C VAL A 381 3.19 -11.33 -12.75
N THR A 382 4.31 -11.94 -12.39
CA THR A 382 4.66 -13.32 -12.74
C THR A 382 4.36 -14.34 -11.64
N GLU A 383 4.00 -13.87 -10.44
CA GLU A 383 3.73 -14.72 -9.27
C GLU A 383 2.38 -14.34 -8.66
N ASN A 384 1.59 -15.34 -8.27
CA ASN A 384 0.26 -15.14 -7.66
C ASN A 384 0.34 -14.65 -6.19
N ASP A 385 1.42 -13.95 -5.80
CA ASP A 385 1.62 -13.46 -4.45
C ASP A 385 1.53 -11.92 -4.42
N PRO A 386 0.37 -11.38 -4.04
CA PRO A 386 0.16 -9.95 -4.00
C PRO A 386 0.93 -9.32 -2.83
N PRO A 387 1.51 -8.13 -3.00
CA PRO A 387 2.16 -7.41 -1.92
C PRO A 387 1.14 -6.99 -0.87
N VAL A 388 1.55 -7.05 0.40
CA VAL A 388 0.75 -6.65 1.54
C VAL A 388 1.47 -5.56 2.32
N PHE A 389 0.77 -4.48 2.62
CA PHE A 389 1.26 -3.44 3.50
C PHE A 389 0.25 -3.15 4.61
N THR A 390 0.67 -3.34 5.86
CA THR A 390 -0.15 -3.09 7.04
C THR A 390 0.45 -1.97 7.88
N MET A 391 -0.38 -1.00 8.24
CA MET A 391 -0.08 0.05 9.21
C MET A 391 -1.01 -0.07 10.42
N GLU A 392 -0.44 -0.18 11.59
CA GLU A 392 -1.18 -0.35 12.85
C GLU A 392 -0.56 0.44 14.00
N ASP A 393 -1.17 0.39 15.16
CA ASP A 393 -0.76 1.11 16.38
C ASP A 393 -0.68 2.63 16.16
N SER A 394 0.49 3.23 16.42
CA SER A 394 0.79 4.65 16.20
C SER A 394 1.79 4.89 15.07
N SER A 395 1.94 3.91 14.17
CA SER A 395 2.84 4.02 13.03
C SER A 395 2.44 5.19 12.10
N SER A 396 3.41 5.76 11.39
CA SER A 396 3.11 6.96 10.59
C SER A 396 3.89 7.08 9.30
N ILE A 397 3.24 7.69 8.30
CA ILE A 397 3.87 8.21 7.07
C ILE A 397 3.61 9.71 7.03
N THR A 398 4.68 10.52 7.09
CA THR A 398 4.52 11.98 7.22
C THR A 398 5.43 12.75 6.28
N ASP A 399 4.96 13.94 5.86
CA ASP A 399 5.76 14.92 5.11
C ASP A 399 6.39 14.36 3.81
N CYS A 400 5.87 13.27 3.30
CA CYS A 400 6.36 12.63 2.08
C CYS A 400 5.80 13.29 0.83
N THR A 401 6.57 13.25 -0.27
CA THR A 401 6.24 13.99 -1.49
C THR A 401 6.42 13.11 -2.73
N ALA A 402 5.42 13.10 -3.62
CA ALA A 402 5.51 12.42 -4.92
C ALA A 402 4.77 13.19 -6.01
N LEU A 403 4.79 12.70 -7.25
CA LEU A 403 3.87 13.12 -8.29
C LEU A 403 2.49 12.49 -8.04
N ASN A 404 2.46 11.21 -7.64
CA ASN A 404 1.25 10.47 -7.30
C ASN A 404 1.45 9.67 -6.02
N GLY A 405 0.47 9.71 -5.10
CA GLY A 405 0.57 9.06 -3.81
C GLY A 405 1.69 9.65 -2.96
N GLY A 406 1.55 10.89 -2.50
CA GLY A 406 2.58 11.54 -1.66
C GLY A 406 2.98 10.66 -0.49
N GLY A 407 2.02 10.07 0.21
CA GLY A 407 2.24 9.05 1.23
C GLY A 407 2.42 7.66 0.63
N ILE A 408 1.35 7.12 0.03
CA ILE A 408 1.30 5.75 -0.48
C ILE A 408 0.81 5.72 -1.93
N PHE A 409 1.42 4.86 -2.75
CA PHE A 409 0.93 4.52 -4.08
C PHE A 409 0.75 3.01 -4.23
N VAL A 410 -0.47 2.58 -4.63
CA VAL A 410 -0.79 1.17 -4.89
C VAL A 410 -0.97 0.98 -6.39
N SER A 411 -0.09 0.22 -7.06
CA SER A 411 0.02 0.20 -8.53
C SER A 411 -0.51 -1.05 -9.22
N THR A 412 -0.80 -2.15 -8.50
CA THR A 412 -1.17 -3.42 -9.14
C THR A 412 -2.44 -4.05 -8.59
N SER A 413 -3.13 -4.80 -9.45
CA SER A 413 -4.22 -5.68 -9.02
C SER A 413 -3.70 -6.72 -8.02
N GLY A 414 -4.42 -6.90 -6.91
CA GLY A 414 -4.05 -7.81 -5.83
C GLY A 414 -3.24 -7.18 -4.70
N GLY A 415 -2.57 -6.04 -4.90
CA GLY A 415 -1.90 -5.33 -3.81
C GLY A 415 -2.89 -4.90 -2.74
N LYS A 416 -2.57 -5.17 -1.46
CA LYS A 416 -3.41 -4.82 -0.31
C LYS A 416 -2.68 -3.88 0.61
N VAL A 417 -3.34 -2.78 0.97
CA VAL A 417 -2.87 -1.84 2.00
C VAL A 417 -3.94 -1.71 3.06
N SER A 418 -3.58 -1.85 4.32
CA SER A 418 -4.48 -1.68 5.46
C SER A 418 -3.97 -0.64 6.45
N LEU A 419 -4.87 0.20 6.94
CA LEU A 419 -4.64 1.21 7.97
C LEU A 419 -5.59 0.96 9.15
N SER A 420 -5.03 0.78 10.33
CA SER A 420 -5.79 0.47 11.55
C SER A 420 -5.23 1.16 12.79
N GLY A 421 -5.87 0.95 13.94
CA GLY A 421 -5.41 1.51 15.21
C GLY A 421 -5.41 3.05 15.23
N SER A 422 -4.29 3.63 15.60
CA SER A 422 -4.04 5.08 15.59
C SER A 422 -3.01 5.50 14.54
N ALA A 423 -2.77 4.64 13.54
CA ALA A 423 -1.79 4.89 12.49
C ALA A 423 -2.15 6.13 11.65
N LYS A 424 -1.14 6.83 11.12
CA LYS A 424 -1.35 8.13 10.47
C LYS A 424 -0.64 8.27 9.14
N ILE A 425 -1.36 8.87 8.18
CA ILE A 425 -0.78 9.43 6.95
C ILE A 425 -1.00 10.94 7.03
N LYS A 426 0.07 11.74 7.13
CA LYS A 426 -0.08 13.17 7.43
C LYS A 426 0.85 14.05 6.62
N ASN A 427 0.38 15.25 6.23
CA ASN A 427 1.14 16.27 5.51
C ASN A 427 1.79 15.76 4.21
N CYS A 428 1.31 14.66 3.66
CA CYS A 428 1.85 14.11 2.43
C CYS A 428 1.33 14.88 1.22
N ARG A 429 2.15 15.01 0.17
CA ARG A 429 1.85 15.91 -0.93
C ARG A 429 2.07 15.25 -2.29
N ALA A 430 1.04 15.31 -3.13
CA ALA A 430 1.19 15.08 -4.56
C ALA A 430 1.47 16.42 -5.25
N VAL A 431 2.67 16.60 -5.81
CA VAL A 431 3.13 17.86 -6.40
C VAL A 431 3.75 17.66 -7.77
N GLU A 432 3.52 18.60 -8.66
CA GLU A 432 4.17 18.62 -9.97
C GLU A 432 5.64 19.03 -9.81
N LYS A 433 6.56 18.12 -10.18
CA LYS A 433 8.01 18.37 -10.14
C LYS A 433 8.58 18.76 -11.50
N VAL A 434 7.86 18.41 -12.56
CA VAL A 434 8.19 18.74 -13.95
C VAL A 434 6.87 19.05 -14.63
N LYS A 435 6.79 20.18 -15.35
CA LYS A 435 5.60 20.51 -16.13
C LYS A 435 5.37 19.44 -17.19
N LEU A 436 4.43 18.54 -16.91
CA LEU A 436 3.98 17.50 -17.81
C LEU A 436 2.72 17.98 -18.54
N ASP A 437 2.61 17.66 -19.84
CA ASP A 437 1.43 18.00 -20.63
C ASP A 437 0.17 17.19 -20.25
N PHE A 438 0.25 16.35 -19.19
CA PHE A 438 -0.85 15.54 -18.66
C PHE A 438 -1.04 15.83 -17.15
N PRO A 439 -2.22 16.32 -16.74
CA PRO A 439 -2.46 16.75 -15.35
C PRO A 439 -2.93 15.58 -14.47
N HIS A 440 -2.02 14.71 -14.06
CA HIS A 440 -2.35 13.61 -13.14
C HIS A 440 -1.46 13.64 -11.89
N VAL A 441 -1.60 14.70 -11.10
CA VAL A 441 -0.94 14.86 -9.80
C VAL A 441 -2.00 14.61 -8.73
N THR A 442 -2.12 13.38 -8.29
CA THR A 442 -3.27 12.90 -7.50
C THR A 442 -2.87 12.07 -6.30
N GLY A 443 -3.77 12.03 -5.29
CA GLY A 443 -3.58 11.25 -4.08
C GLY A 443 -2.46 11.82 -3.21
N GLY A 444 -2.70 12.93 -2.53
CA GLY A 444 -1.73 13.53 -1.61
C GLY A 444 -1.34 12.56 -0.51
N GLY A 445 -2.31 11.97 0.16
CA GLY A 445 -2.11 10.88 1.10
C GLY A 445 -1.89 9.55 0.41
N VAL A 446 -2.90 9.05 -0.29
CA VAL A 446 -2.91 7.72 -0.92
C VAL A 446 -3.42 7.80 -2.35
N HIS A 447 -2.72 7.16 -3.27
CA HIS A 447 -3.19 6.91 -4.63
C HIS A 447 -3.37 5.41 -4.87
N VAL A 448 -4.59 4.97 -5.18
CA VAL A 448 -4.92 3.58 -5.51
C VAL A 448 -5.18 3.46 -7.00
N SER A 449 -4.17 3.11 -7.77
CA SER A 449 -4.31 2.87 -9.21
C SER A 449 -4.96 1.51 -9.49
N SER A 450 -4.55 0.49 -8.76
CA SER A 450 -5.12 -0.86 -8.76
C SER A 450 -4.92 -1.50 -7.39
N GLY A 451 -5.63 -2.60 -7.09
CA GLY A 451 -5.57 -3.22 -5.76
C GLY A 451 -6.51 -2.57 -4.75
N SER A 452 -6.24 -2.73 -3.46
CA SER A 452 -7.12 -2.23 -2.41
C SER A 452 -6.38 -1.43 -1.33
N PHE A 453 -7.06 -0.39 -0.83
CA PHE A 453 -6.73 0.29 0.40
C PHE A 453 -7.92 0.17 1.36
N GLU A 454 -7.67 -0.38 2.54
CA GLU A 454 -8.69 -0.62 3.56
C GLU A 454 -8.35 0.17 4.81
N MET A 455 -9.31 0.91 5.34
CA MET A 455 -9.15 1.73 6.53
C MET A 455 -10.19 1.32 7.57
N SER A 456 -9.74 0.70 8.66
CA SER A 456 -10.59 0.31 9.79
C SER A 456 -10.34 1.17 11.05
N GLY A 457 -9.34 2.03 11.02
CA GLY A 457 -8.97 2.96 12.07
C GLY A 457 -7.95 3.97 11.54
N GLY A 458 -7.28 4.69 12.43
CA GLY A 458 -6.26 5.66 12.09
C GLY A 458 -6.77 6.94 11.42
N SER A 459 -5.87 7.71 10.83
CA SER A 459 -6.22 8.98 10.18
C SER A 459 -5.38 9.31 8.95
N ILE A 460 -5.99 10.03 7.99
CA ILE A 460 -5.32 10.71 6.89
C ILE A 460 -5.56 12.20 7.07
N GLU A 461 -4.50 12.98 7.32
CA GLU A 461 -4.60 14.35 7.78
C GLU A 461 -3.73 15.31 6.96
N SER A 462 -4.28 16.47 6.62
CA SER A 462 -3.54 17.60 6.01
C SER A 462 -2.71 17.21 4.76
N CYS A 463 -3.16 16.20 4.04
CA CYS A 463 -2.56 15.82 2.77
C CYS A 463 -3.08 16.72 1.65
N THR A 464 -2.30 16.90 0.58
CA THR A 464 -2.69 17.78 -0.54
C THR A 464 -2.29 17.22 -1.89
N ALA A 465 -3.12 17.44 -2.91
CA ALA A 465 -2.84 17.10 -4.30
C ALA A 465 -3.29 18.24 -5.24
N VAL A 466 -2.65 18.36 -6.40
CA VAL A 466 -2.97 19.45 -7.35
C VAL A 466 -4.25 19.13 -8.14
N ASN A 467 -4.50 17.86 -8.48
CA ASN A 467 -5.57 17.46 -9.39
C ASN A 467 -6.64 16.55 -8.74
N GLY A 468 -6.76 16.58 -7.41
CA GLY A 468 -7.79 15.87 -6.66
C GLY A 468 -7.29 14.70 -5.84
N GLY A 469 -8.14 14.25 -4.90
CA GLY A 469 -7.80 13.26 -3.90
C GLY A 469 -6.73 13.76 -2.97
N ASP A 470 -6.94 14.88 -2.32
CA ASP A 470 -5.98 15.39 -1.33
C ASP A 470 -5.58 14.30 -0.35
N SER A 471 -6.55 13.61 0.20
CA SER A 471 -6.32 12.48 1.07
C SER A 471 -6.23 11.16 0.32
N VAL A 472 -7.24 10.83 -0.49
CA VAL A 472 -7.29 9.55 -1.24
C VAL A 472 -7.76 9.79 -2.67
N PHE A 473 -7.02 9.26 -3.63
CA PHE A 473 -7.42 9.16 -5.03
C PHE A 473 -7.53 7.69 -5.45
N VAL A 474 -8.66 7.29 -6.00
CA VAL A 474 -8.91 5.93 -6.49
C VAL A 474 -9.14 5.93 -7.98
N CYS A 475 -8.36 5.14 -8.72
CA CYS A 475 -8.51 4.99 -10.17
C CYS A 475 -9.43 3.82 -10.48
N THR A 476 -10.64 4.08 -10.98
CA THR A 476 -11.60 3.02 -11.33
C THR A 476 -11.24 2.27 -12.61
N GLY A 477 -10.52 2.91 -13.54
CA GLY A 477 -10.04 2.26 -14.77
C GLY A 477 -9.00 1.17 -14.54
N GLY A 478 -8.35 1.15 -13.35
CA GLY A 478 -7.37 0.16 -12.94
C GLY A 478 -7.87 -0.86 -11.91
N ASN A 479 -9.18 -0.93 -11.63
CA ASN A 479 -9.78 -1.74 -10.57
C ASN A 479 -9.30 -1.40 -9.14
N GLY A 480 -8.88 -0.16 -8.91
CA GLY A 480 -8.57 0.33 -7.58
C GLY A 480 -9.79 0.32 -6.66
N LYS A 481 -9.61 -0.02 -5.39
CA LYS A 481 -10.67 -0.03 -4.38
C LYS A 481 -10.23 0.70 -3.13
N PHE A 482 -11.14 1.48 -2.55
CA PHE A 482 -11.00 2.03 -1.21
C PHE A 482 -12.20 1.63 -0.37
N THR A 483 -11.95 1.12 0.83
CA THR A 483 -12.97 0.74 1.79
C THR A 483 -12.65 1.38 3.14
N MET A 484 -13.62 2.05 3.74
CA MET A 484 -13.48 2.67 5.04
C MET A 484 -14.58 2.18 5.98
N THR A 485 -14.19 1.48 7.04
CA THR A 485 -15.10 0.99 8.10
C THR A 485 -14.87 1.71 9.43
N GLY A 486 -13.79 2.48 9.55
CA GLY A 486 -13.45 3.30 10.71
C GLY A 486 -12.33 4.28 10.40
N GLY A 487 -11.94 5.08 11.38
CA GLY A 487 -10.92 6.11 11.24
C GLY A 487 -11.45 7.45 10.73
N THR A 488 -10.54 8.36 10.38
CA THR A 488 -10.87 9.71 9.92
C THR A 488 -10.05 10.12 8.70
N VAL A 489 -10.67 10.79 7.75
CA VAL A 489 -10.02 11.39 6.58
C VAL A 489 -10.40 12.86 6.53
N ASP A 490 -9.43 13.77 6.64
CA ASP A 490 -9.63 15.18 6.35
C ASP A 490 -9.16 15.47 4.92
N GLY A 491 -9.96 16.13 4.12
CA GLY A 491 -9.67 16.37 2.71
C GLY A 491 -10.41 15.44 1.75
N SER A 492 -10.21 15.66 0.45
CA SER A 492 -11.00 15.00 -0.59
C SER A 492 -10.63 13.52 -0.76
N ILE A 493 -11.67 12.71 -0.99
CA ILE A 493 -11.57 11.34 -1.48
C ILE A 493 -12.15 11.35 -2.88
N THR A 494 -11.30 11.28 -3.89
CA THR A 494 -11.71 11.43 -5.29
C THR A 494 -11.71 10.10 -6.01
N MET A 495 -12.85 9.76 -6.62
CA MET A 495 -12.99 8.62 -7.51
C MET A 495 -13.35 9.12 -8.92
N PRO A 496 -12.55 8.81 -9.95
CA PRO A 496 -12.94 9.08 -11.32
C PRO A 496 -13.97 8.04 -11.79
N TYR A 497 -15.05 8.53 -12.37
CA TYR A 497 -16.06 7.73 -13.03
C TYR A 497 -16.08 8.07 -14.52
N THR A 498 -16.51 7.15 -15.36
CA THR A 498 -16.67 7.41 -16.79
C THR A 498 -18.14 7.66 -17.09
N VAL A 499 -18.44 8.83 -17.64
CA VAL A 499 -19.77 9.16 -18.17
C VAL A 499 -19.62 9.37 -19.68
N GLY A 500 -20.15 8.44 -20.47
CA GLY A 500 -19.84 8.40 -21.90
C GLY A 500 -18.36 8.04 -22.12
N ASN A 501 -17.61 8.96 -22.74
CA ASN A 501 -16.16 8.81 -22.98
C ASN A 501 -15.29 9.74 -22.12
N GLU A 502 -15.92 10.56 -21.25
CA GLU A 502 -15.22 11.55 -20.47
C GLU A 502 -15.17 11.16 -18.99
N PRO A 503 -14.04 11.38 -18.31
CA PRO A 503 -13.93 11.13 -16.88
C PRO A 503 -14.65 12.22 -16.08
N VAL A 504 -15.54 11.82 -15.18
CA VAL A 504 -16.17 12.70 -14.18
C VAL A 504 -15.58 12.35 -12.82
N TYR A 505 -14.96 13.31 -12.18
CA TYR A 505 -14.39 13.14 -10.84
C TYR A 505 -15.42 13.56 -9.80
N MET A 506 -15.61 12.73 -8.79
CA MET A 506 -16.56 13.01 -7.69
C MET A 506 -15.90 12.66 -6.36
N ASP A 507 -15.90 13.60 -5.44
CA ASP A 507 -15.37 13.41 -4.09
C ASP A 507 -16.39 12.68 -3.21
N GLY A 508 -15.90 11.91 -2.25
CA GLY A 508 -16.71 11.14 -1.31
C GLY A 508 -16.85 9.66 -1.69
N LEU A 509 -17.38 8.88 -0.76
CA LEU A 509 -17.64 7.44 -0.90
C LEU A 509 -19.12 7.10 -1.08
N GLY A 510 -19.99 8.11 -1.03
CA GLY A 510 -21.44 7.90 -1.04
C GLY A 510 -21.99 7.28 0.23
N THR A 511 -21.23 7.29 1.33
CA THR A 511 -21.66 6.83 2.67
C THR A 511 -22.15 8.02 3.52
N ALA A 512 -22.82 7.74 4.63
CA ALA A 512 -23.28 8.80 5.54
C ALA A 512 -22.14 9.62 6.16
N VAL A 513 -20.97 8.99 6.36
CA VAL A 513 -19.78 9.65 6.94
C VAL A 513 -18.90 10.31 5.87
N SER A 514 -19.02 9.90 4.62
CA SER A 514 -18.31 10.46 3.47
C SER A 514 -19.25 10.53 2.26
N PRO A 515 -20.21 11.46 2.26
CA PRO A 515 -21.18 11.61 1.17
C PRO A 515 -20.49 12.09 -0.11
N TYR A 516 -21.06 11.73 -1.27
CA TYR A 516 -20.60 12.30 -2.54
C TYR A 516 -20.80 13.82 -2.54
N GLN A 517 -19.75 14.55 -2.93
CA GLN A 517 -19.80 16.00 -3.03
C GLN A 517 -20.10 16.39 -4.49
N ILE A 518 -21.21 17.06 -4.69
CA ILE A 518 -21.73 17.35 -6.02
C ILE A 518 -21.71 18.87 -6.23
N SER A 519 -20.93 19.32 -7.22
CA SER A 519 -20.78 20.73 -7.58
C SER A 519 -21.10 21.04 -9.04
N THR A 520 -21.31 20.00 -9.89
CA THR A 520 -21.58 20.16 -11.32
C THR A 520 -22.76 19.32 -11.77
N ALA A 521 -23.35 19.69 -12.93
CA ALA A 521 -24.44 18.93 -13.55
C ALA A 521 -24.01 17.49 -13.90
N ASP A 522 -22.79 17.30 -14.37
CA ASP A 522 -22.28 15.97 -14.73
C ASP A 522 -22.08 15.07 -13.50
N GLN A 523 -21.65 15.62 -12.37
CA GLN A 523 -21.60 14.89 -11.10
C GLN A 523 -23.01 14.52 -10.61
N LEU A 524 -24.02 15.39 -10.79
CA LEU A 524 -25.40 15.07 -10.44
C LEU A 524 -25.99 13.99 -11.37
N LYS A 525 -25.68 14.03 -12.67
CA LYS A 525 -26.03 12.97 -13.64
C LYS A 525 -25.36 11.65 -13.26
N LEU A 526 -24.10 11.68 -12.88
CA LEU A 526 -23.36 10.51 -12.39
C LEU A 526 -24.01 9.94 -11.12
N PHE A 527 -24.34 10.78 -10.14
CA PHE A 527 -25.02 10.35 -8.92
C PHE A 527 -26.38 9.66 -9.24
N ARG A 528 -27.16 10.24 -10.16
CA ARG A 528 -28.37 9.61 -10.69
C ARG A 528 -28.07 8.20 -11.24
N ASP A 529 -27.04 8.08 -12.05
CA ASP A 529 -26.70 6.83 -12.71
C ASP A 529 -26.20 5.78 -11.70
N ILE A 530 -25.47 6.19 -10.66
CA ILE A 530 -25.10 5.33 -9.53
C ILE A 530 -26.34 4.82 -8.77
N VAL A 531 -27.31 5.69 -8.46
CA VAL A 531 -28.53 5.26 -7.77
C VAL A 531 -29.35 4.32 -8.64
N ASN A 532 -29.51 4.66 -9.92
CA ASN A 532 -30.36 3.94 -10.86
C ASN A 532 -29.69 2.67 -11.45
N GLY A 533 -28.40 2.49 -11.32
CA GLY A 533 -27.65 1.41 -11.97
C GLY A 533 -27.62 1.57 -13.50
N THR A 534 -27.52 2.80 -13.98
CA THR A 534 -27.45 3.14 -15.40
C THR A 534 -26.06 3.66 -15.79
N GLY A 535 -25.79 3.86 -17.08
CA GLY A 535 -24.50 4.40 -17.53
C GLY A 535 -23.29 3.53 -17.18
N GLY A 536 -23.47 2.21 -16.99
CA GLY A 536 -22.39 1.28 -16.60
C GLY A 536 -22.09 1.27 -15.09
N GLN A 537 -22.89 1.98 -14.27
CA GLN A 537 -22.68 2.03 -12.82
C GLN A 537 -23.37 0.85 -12.11
N THR A 538 -22.73 0.36 -11.05
CA THR A 538 -23.38 -0.59 -10.13
C THR A 538 -24.41 0.16 -9.27
N PRO A 539 -25.68 -0.31 -9.17
CA PRO A 539 -26.70 0.41 -8.43
C PRO A 539 -26.38 0.51 -6.94
N ASN A 540 -26.43 1.73 -6.41
CA ASN A 540 -26.32 2.03 -4.99
C ASN A 540 -27.49 2.94 -4.55
N ARG A 541 -28.59 2.31 -4.11
CA ARG A 541 -29.81 3.03 -3.72
C ARG A 541 -29.65 3.84 -2.43
N GLY A 542 -28.77 3.40 -1.54
CA GLY A 542 -28.47 4.05 -0.27
C GLY A 542 -27.37 5.11 -0.36
N ALA A 543 -26.91 5.46 -1.56
CA ALA A 543 -25.85 6.45 -1.73
C ALA A 543 -26.22 7.79 -1.08
N CYS A 544 -25.32 8.36 -0.25
CA CYS A 544 -25.47 9.67 0.35
C CYS A 544 -24.74 10.73 -0.46
N ALA A 545 -25.33 11.93 -0.59
CA ALA A 545 -24.71 13.04 -1.30
C ALA A 545 -25.01 14.38 -0.66
N VAL A 546 -24.14 15.36 -0.92
CA VAL A 546 -24.29 16.77 -0.54
C VAL A 546 -23.97 17.67 -1.73
N LEU A 547 -24.81 18.68 -1.99
CA LEU A 547 -24.45 19.74 -2.93
C LEU A 547 -23.47 20.72 -2.29
N THR A 548 -22.44 21.08 -3.04
CA THR A 548 -21.44 22.06 -2.64
C THR A 548 -21.49 23.34 -3.49
N ALA A 549 -22.35 23.37 -4.50
CA ALA A 549 -22.62 24.53 -5.36
C ALA A 549 -24.04 24.49 -5.91
N ASN A 550 -24.51 25.62 -6.43
CA ASN A 550 -25.71 25.65 -7.27
C ASN A 550 -25.45 24.94 -8.60
N ILE A 551 -26.43 24.16 -9.07
CA ILE A 551 -26.32 23.38 -10.29
C ILE A 551 -27.37 23.83 -11.31
N ASP A 552 -26.95 24.08 -12.55
CA ASP A 552 -27.85 24.30 -13.68
C ASP A 552 -27.85 23.07 -14.59
N LEU A 553 -29.04 22.47 -14.80
CA LEU A 553 -29.25 21.33 -15.69
C LEU A 553 -29.52 21.76 -17.14
N GLU A 554 -29.46 23.06 -17.44
CA GLU A 554 -29.54 23.64 -18.79
C GLU A 554 -30.81 23.24 -19.55
N ASN A 555 -31.89 22.86 -18.84
CA ASN A 555 -33.14 22.30 -19.39
C ASN A 555 -32.95 21.00 -20.20
N GLU A 556 -31.85 20.30 -20.02
CA GLU A 556 -31.69 18.96 -20.59
C GLU A 556 -32.73 17.98 -20.03
N ALA A 557 -33.10 16.97 -20.84
CA ALA A 557 -34.07 15.95 -20.43
C ALA A 557 -33.55 15.18 -19.21
N TRP A 558 -34.32 15.18 -18.12
CA TRP A 558 -33.93 14.55 -16.87
C TRP A 558 -34.65 13.22 -16.64
N THR A 559 -33.92 12.17 -16.34
CA THR A 559 -34.41 10.91 -15.79
C THR A 559 -34.41 11.00 -14.28
N PRO A 560 -35.49 10.69 -13.57
CA PRO A 560 -35.54 10.78 -12.11
C PRO A 560 -34.52 9.92 -11.39
N ILE A 561 -33.97 10.42 -10.28
CA ILE A 561 -33.18 9.62 -9.32
C ILE A 561 -34.16 8.69 -8.58
N GLY A 562 -33.87 7.38 -8.53
CA GLY A 562 -34.88 6.40 -8.07
C GLY A 562 -36.01 6.24 -9.10
N ASN A 563 -35.64 5.90 -10.33
CA ASN A 563 -36.56 5.74 -11.45
C ASN A 563 -37.43 4.48 -11.31
N TYR A 564 -38.50 4.60 -10.55
CA TYR A 564 -39.44 3.52 -10.28
C TYR A 564 -40.32 3.20 -11.47
N THR A 565 -40.29 1.93 -11.88
CA THR A 565 -41.25 1.33 -12.83
C THR A 565 -41.81 0.02 -12.25
N GLU A 566 -42.86 -0.55 -12.83
CA GLU A 566 -43.37 -1.85 -12.36
C GLU A 566 -42.40 -2.99 -12.59
N GLU A 567 -41.60 -2.90 -13.65
CA GLU A 567 -40.57 -3.88 -14.00
C GLU A 567 -39.29 -3.68 -13.19
N ASN A 568 -38.94 -2.42 -12.91
CA ASN A 568 -37.74 -2.03 -12.15
C ASN A 568 -38.11 -1.17 -10.94
N GLN A 569 -38.15 -1.79 -9.77
CA GLN A 569 -38.49 -1.10 -8.52
C GLN A 569 -37.23 -0.40 -7.94
N ILE A 570 -36.79 0.66 -8.62
CA ILE A 570 -35.63 1.44 -8.16
C ILE A 570 -36.13 2.59 -7.30
N TYR A 571 -35.78 2.55 -6.01
CA TYR A 571 -36.05 3.59 -5.03
C TYR A 571 -34.75 4.27 -4.63
N TYR A 572 -34.82 5.52 -4.21
CA TYR A 572 -33.75 6.18 -3.49
C TYR A 572 -33.94 5.99 -1.98
N GLU A 573 -32.92 5.48 -1.30
CA GLU A 573 -32.96 5.09 0.12
C GLU A 573 -31.92 5.84 0.98
N GLY A 574 -31.07 6.67 0.34
CA GLY A 574 -29.99 7.41 0.99
C GLY A 574 -30.39 8.76 1.57
N THR A 575 -29.38 9.55 1.93
CA THR A 575 -29.53 10.95 2.33
C THR A 575 -28.97 11.88 1.25
N PHE A 576 -29.79 12.79 0.73
CA PHE A 576 -29.39 13.86 -0.18
C PHE A 576 -29.56 15.20 0.53
N ASP A 577 -28.43 15.87 0.82
CA ASP A 577 -28.41 17.20 1.42
C ASP A 577 -28.13 18.25 0.36
N GLY A 578 -29.09 19.09 0.09
CA GLY A 578 -28.94 20.21 -0.84
C GLY A 578 -27.97 21.29 -0.37
N GLY A 579 -27.49 21.26 0.90
CA GLY A 579 -26.54 22.23 1.43
C GLY A 579 -27.04 23.70 1.38
N GLY A 580 -28.34 23.92 1.18
CA GLY A 580 -28.91 25.24 0.93
C GLY A 580 -28.77 25.70 -0.53
N HIS A 581 -28.26 24.86 -1.43
CA HIS A 581 -28.06 25.17 -2.85
C HIS A 581 -29.32 24.91 -3.68
N THR A 582 -29.29 25.42 -4.92
CA THR A 582 -30.37 25.31 -5.88
C THR A 582 -29.97 24.44 -7.07
N ILE A 583 -30.85 23.51 -7.47
CA ILE A 583 -30.83 22.86 -8.77
C ILE A 583 -31.82 23.60 -9.67
N SER A 584 -31.31 24.24 -10.74
CA SER A 584 -32.10 24.96 -11.76
C SER A 584 -32.10 24.21 -13.08
N GLY A 585 -32.97 24.65 -14.01
CA GLY A 585 -33.06 24.05 -15.35
C GLY A 585 -33.52 22.60 -15.35
N LEU A 586 -34.22 22.14 -14.30
CA LEU A 586 -34.79 20.80 -14.30
C LEU A 586 -35.84 20.67 -15.42
N ASN A 587 -35.73 19.64 -16.25
CA ASN A 587 -36.67 19.36 -17.33
C ASN A 587 -37.07 17.88 -17.35
N VAL A 588 -38.16 17.57 -16.65
CA VAL A 588 -38.72 16.22 -16.64
C VAL A 588 -39.91 16.20 -17.62
N THR A 589 -39.67 15.63 -18.78
CA THR A 589 -40.67 15.49 -19.84
C THR A 589 -40.71 14.07 -20.34
N GLY A 590 -41.64 13.26 -19.90
CA GLY A 590 -41.67 11.84 -20.28
C GLY A 590 -42.74 11.05 -19.57
N SER A 591 -42.86 9.78 -19.91
CA SER A 591 -43.79 8.84 -19.31
C SER A 591 -43.16 8.14 -18.14
N PHE A 592 -42.95 8.84 -17.02
CA PHE A 592 -42.44 8.26 -15.78
C PHE A 592 -43.62 7.97 -14.82
N ARG A 593 -43.57 6.83 -14.11
CA ARG A 593 -44.56 6.58 -13.05
C ARG A 593 -44.43 7.56 -11.88
N CYS A 594 -43.22 7.99 -11.61
CA CYS A 594 -42.88 9.00 -10.61
C CYS A 594 -42.04 10.11 -11.28
N ALA A 595 -42.68 11.19 -11.72
CA ALA A 595 -42.03 12.28 -12.46
C ALA A 595 -41.60 13.40 -11.49
N SER A 596 -40.31 13.67 -11.37
CA SER A 596 -39.73 14.67 -10.49
C SER A 596 -38.20 14.64 -10.57
N LEU A 597 -37.52 15.45 -9.77
CA LEU A 597 -36.06 15.31 -9.60
C LEU A 597 -35.71 13.92 -9.01
N PHE A 598 -36.35 13.52 -7.89
CA PHE A 598 -36.32 12.19 -7.31
C PHE A 598 -37.63 11.47 -7.60
N GLY A 599 -37.56 10.37 -8.35
CA GLY A 599 -38.77 9.64 -8.75
C GLY A 599 -39.50 9.03 -7.55
N ALA A 600 -38.94 7.99 -6.96
CA ALA A 600 -39.44 7.34 -5.75
C ALA A 600 -38.40 7.31 -4.65
N VAL A 601 -38.75 7.79 -3.45
CA VAL A 601 -37.90 7.78 -2.26
C VAL A 601 -38.53 6.87 -1.22
N LYS A 602 -37.79 5.88 -0.72
CA LYS A 602 -38.24 4.89 0.25
C LYS A 602 -37.34 4.90 1.51
N GLY A 603 -37.86 5.41 2.62
CA GLY A 603 -37.08 5.54 3.87
C GLY A 603 -35.90 6.51 3.78
N GLY A 604 -35.63 7.09 2.62
CA GLY A 604 -34.55 8.05 2.40
C GLY A 604 -34.87 9.47 2.87
N THR A 605 -33.85 10.33 2.90
CA THR A 605 -33.98 11.73 3.34
C THR A 605 -33.53 12.68 2.24
N ILE A 606 -34.38 13.67 1.90
CA ILE A 606 -34.04 14.81 1.03
C ILE A 606 -34.16 16.07 1.87
N LYS A 607 -33.10 16.87 1.96
CA LYS A 607 -33.13 18.07 2.81
C LYS A 607 -32.36 19.25 2.24
N ASN A 608 -32.70 20.45 2.74
CA ASN A 608 -31.99 21.72 2.48
C ASN A 608 -31.83 22.02 0.97
N LEU A 609 -32.84 21.70 0.13
CA LEU A 609 -32.75 21.76 -1.31
C LEU A 609 -33.79 22.70 -1.92
N THR A 610 -33.35 23.55 -2.86
CA THR A 610 -34.25 24.28 -3.74
C THR A 610 -34.17 23.70 -5.15
N VAL A 611 -35.33 23.47 -5.79
CA VAL A 611 -35.40 22.98 -7.16
C VAL A 611 -36.25 23.93 -8.02
N ALA A 612 -35.74 24.23 -9.23
CA ALA A 612 -36.44 25.10 -10.20
C ALA A 612 -36.35 24.50 -11.60
N GLY A 613 -37.43 24.62 -12.36
CA GLY A 613 -37.54 24.12 -13.73
C GLY A 613 -38.94 23.72 -14.14
N ASN A 614 -39.05 22.68 -14.94
CA ASN A 614 -40.31 22.16 -15.47
C ASN A 614 -40.43 20.65 -15.23
N VAL A 615 -41.52 20.24 -14.59
CA VAL A 615 -41.92 18.83 -14.46
C VAL A 615 -43.25 18.66 -15.15
N SER A 616 -43.24 18.01 -16.30
CA SER A 616 -44.41 17.77 -17.13
C SER A 616 -44.57 16.29 -17.41
N HIS A 617 -45.66 15.71 -16.93
CA HIS A 617 -45.93 14.29 -17.13
C HIS A 617 -46.80 14.07 -18.38
N ASN A 618 -46.30 13.25 -19.31
CA ASN A 618 -47.07 12.72 -20.43
C ASN A 618 -47.66 11.36 -20.01
N ARG A 619 -48.98 11.20 -20.16
CA ARG A 619 -49.81 10.09 -19.71
C ARG A 619 -49.11 8.71 -19.78
N TYR A 620 -48.90 8.05 -18.64
CA TYR A 620 -48.58 6.63 -18.56
C TYR A 620 -49.88 5.82 -18.67
N ILE A 621 -49.93 4.87 -19.62
CA ILE A 621 -51.18 4.19 -19.94
C ILE A 621 -51.58 3.24 -18.81
N GLY A 622 -52.69 3.51 -18.13
CA GLY A 622 -53.38 2.56 -17.24
C GLY A 622 -53.18 2.71 -15.75
N LEU A 623 -52.33 3.64 -15.27
CA LEU A 623 -52.03 3.83 -13.84
C LEU A 623 -51.97 5.31 -13.46
N ASN A 624 -52.36 5.62 -12.22
CA ASN A 624 -52.12 6.93 -11.63
C ASN A 624 -50.63 7.17 -11.44
N CYS A 625 -50.14 8.30 -11.88
CA CYS A 625 -48.71 8.68 -11.74
C CYS A 625 -48.56 9.69 -10.61
N HIS A 626 -47.35 9.74 -10.08
CA HIS A 626 -47.00 10.63 -8.99
C HIS A 626 -46.07 11.73 -9.55
N VAL A 627 -46.52 12.98 -9.51
CA VAL A 627 -45.80 14.10 -10.12
C VAL A 627 -45.50 15.16 -9.06
N GLY A 628 -44.24 15.40 -8.81
CA GLY A 628 -43.79 16.39 -7.82
C GLY A 628 -42.61 17.22 -8.31
N GLY A 629 -42.39 18.39 -7.74
CA GLY A 629 -41.23 19.21 -8.09
C GLY A 629 -39.93 18.59 -7.62
N ILE A 630 -39.90 17.99 -6.44
CA ILE A 630 -38.72 17.41 -5.80
C ILE A 630 -38.84 15.90 -5.75
N VAL A 631 -39.92 15.33 -5.26
CA VAL A 631 -40.15 13.90 -5.11
C VAL A 631 -41.45 13.51 -5.80
N GLY A 632 -41.44 12.47 -6.63
CA GLY A 632 -42.69 11.92 -7.23
C GLY A 632 -43.49 11.15 -6.20
N GLY A 633 -42.92 10.10 -5.62
CA GLY A 633 -43.57 9.29 -4.56
C GLY A 633 -42.66 9.15 -3.34
N ALA A 634 -43.18 9.52 -2.16
CA ALA A 634 -42.54 9.30 -0.87
C ALA A 634 -43.14 8.06 -0.21
N LEU A 635 -42.32 7.11 0.25
CA LEU A 635 -42.72 5.79 0.74
C LEU A 635 -41.98 5.44 2.03
N ASP A 636 -42.59 4.63 2.90
CA ASP A 636 -41.97 3.99 4.08
C ASP A 636 -41.20 5.01 4.93
N ALA A 637 -41.86 6.08 5.41
CA ALA A 637 -41.28 7.13 6.24
C ALA A 637 -40.12 7.92 5.58
N ALA A 638 -40.17 8.11 4.26
CA ALA A 638 -39.27 9.04 3.58
C ALA A 638 -39.39 10.45 4.17
N THR A 639 -38.27 11.14 4.36
CA THR A 639 -38.21 12.48 4.97
C THR A 639 -37.87 13.53 3.92
N ILE A 640 -38.67 14.59 3.83
CA ILE A 640 -38.41 15.77 2.99
C ILE A 640 -38.46 16.99 3.90
N GLU A 641 -37.30 17.62 4.15
CA GLU A 641 -37.23 18.74 5.10
C GLU A 641 -36.46 19.95 4.55
N ASN A 642 -36.85 21.14 4.92
CA ASN A 642 -36.21 22.39 4.48
C ASN A 642 -36.05 22.49 2.95
N CYS A 643 -37.01 21.96 2.19
CA CYS A 643 -36.97 21.96 0.72
C CYS A 643 -37.95 22.99 0.13
N SER A 644 -37.53 23.60 -0.99
CA SER A 644 -38.33 24.58 -1.72
C SER A 644 -38.48 24.18 -3.20
N ASN A 645 -39.74 24.24 -3.70
CA ASN A 645 -40.00 23.97 -5.11
C ASN A 645 -40.39 25.26 -5.86
N ASN A 646 -39.60 25.59 -6.89
CA ASN A 646 -39.81 26.66 -7.83
C ASN A 646 -40.06 26.11 -9.26
N CYS A 647 -40.42 24.82 -9.40
CA CYS A 647 -40.77 24.24 -10.69
C CYS A 647 -42.23 24.52 -11.09
N SER A 648 -42.49 24.63 -12.40
CA SER A 648 -43.80 24.42 -12.97
C SER A 648 -44.10 22.91 -12.97
N VAL A 649 -45.10 22.48 -12.23
CA VAL A 649 -45.49 21.05 -12.13
C VAL A 649 -46.84 20.85 -12.81
N THR A 650 -46.87 20.00 -13.84
CA THR A 650 -48.07 19.71 -14.62
C THR A 650 -48.24 18.21 -14.87
N GLY A 651 -49.46 17.74 -14.83
CA GLY A 651 -49.80 16.34 -15.10
C GLY A 651 -51.24 16.18 -15.58
N SER A 652 -51.68 14.93 -15.84
CA SER A 652 -53.06 14.62 -16.23
C SER A 652 -54.01 14.65 -15.03
N SER A 653 -55.31 14.71 -15.30
CA SER A 653 -56.38 14.76 -14.25
C SER A 653 -56.46 13.49 -13.39
N SER A 654 -55.80 12.40 -13.78
CA SER A 654 -55.75 11.15 -13.03
C SER A 654 -54.43 10.97 -12.24
N ASP A 655 -53.52 11.95 -12.27
CA ASP A 655 -52.23 11.89 -11.56
C ASP A 655 -52.35 12.48 -10.15
N TYR A 656 -51.52 11.99 -9.25
CA TYR A 656 -51.27 12.63 -7.95
C TYR A 656 -50.22 13.72 -8.14
N ILE A 657 -50.66 14.99 -8.08
CA ILE A 657 -49.81 16.15 -8.38
C ILE A 657 -49.60 16.96 -7.11
N GLY A 658 -48.35 17.17 -6.74
CA GLY A 658 -47.97 18.01 -5.62
C GLY A 658 -46.81 18.96 -5.94
N GLY A 659 -46.75 20.10 -5.30
CA GLY A 659 -45.67 21.07 -5.51
C GLY A 659 -44.33 20.49 -5.13
N ILE A 660 -44.22 19.87 -3.96
CA ILE A 660 -42.98 19.24 -3.47
C ILE A 660 -43.01 17.74 -3.73
N ALA A 661 -44.03 17.03 -3.25
CA ALA A 661 -44.21 15.61 -3.46
C ALA A 661 -45.55 15.31 -4.12
N GLY A 662 -45.61 14.38 -5.08
CA GLY A 662 -46.81 13.96 -5.75
C GLY A 662 -47.69 13.09 -4.85
N SER A 663 -47.08 12.23 -4.04
CA SER A 663 -47.78 11.44 -3.01
C SER A 663 -46.84 11.17 -1.83
N ASN A 664 -47.51 10.90 -0.70
CA ASN A 664 -46.83 10.53 0.55
C ASN A 664 -47.54 9.30 1.14
#